data_e5e6c408a2b01a808d72658a339ecf6e
#
_entry.id   e5e6c408a2b01a808d72658a339ecf6e
#
_cell.length_a   1.000
_cell.length_b   1.000
_cell.length_c   1.000
_cell.angle_alpha   90.00
_cell.angle_beta   90.00
_cell.angle_gamma   90.00
#
_symmetry.space_group_name_H-M   'P 1'
#
loop_
_entity.id
_entity.type
_entity.pdbx_description
1 polymer ?
#
loop_
_entity_poly.entity_id
_entity_poly.type
_entity_poly.pdbx_seq_one_letter_code
_entity_poly.pdbx_strand_id
1 'polypeptide(L)'
;MRTYRPLLCCVCVAAAALLASCKRSESSGGAGTTPALRPLNLVVVTIDTLRPDHLRCYGYSKIETPNLDAIARDGVLFENAVTETPLTPPSHASIFTGLNPPAHHVRDTGGFVLQPSTATLATILQQQGRDTAAFISSAVLKKLFGFNRGFAVYDDQMPKPGKGHEFDEDAERRAGETVDHAVRWLEAQSGKPFFLWVHIYDPHAPYQPPSPFREKYKDRLYDGEIAYADHELGRLFDAVRKKSPGKTLIAVLSDHGESLGEHGEYTHGVFLYDATLRIAFLLSGPGVPAGARIQPQARAIDFLPTILVLMGGQPPAAVQGVSLTPYLAGSDAPATVSYAETLYPKINMGWAELRALRTNQWKYVRAPKPELYDLSRDPGETHNVIQDHAAEVRKFEVKLNSVIGSDGVEKVRTSVVDERTLSQLKSLGYVSGFVSRSYDLNGQGIDPKDRTGVLKLLETVESGALPMPRRIELLRQALTEDAADPHIYYELGAAYERAGRPADAMKLYRSAIASGIQSGRLHSRLADLLVRAGQKDEAIPEYEKAAQFNPSDLQSQANLATAYLEKGLLGDAERVYKWTLSIDPGYGTAYNGLGVIAIQRRDTPTARGYFEKAVQLDPELADADLNLGLIYKMAGDRARARECFQAFLAKASPEQYGQVIPQVRKELMETQ
;
A
#
# COMPACT_ATOMS: atom_id res chain seq x y z
N MET A 1 8.01 -1.45 77.88
CA MET A 1 7.25 -1.03 79.10
C MET A 1 5.84 -0.66 78.63
N ARG A 2 4.83 -1.32 79.28
CA ARG A 2 3.37 -1.05 79.34
C ARG A 2 2.64 -1.00 78.04
N THR A 3 2.02 -2.09 77.55
CA THR A 3 0.71 -2.72 77.95
C THR A 3 -0.43 -1.77 78.21
N TYR A 4 -1.49 -1.86 77.36
CA TYR A 4 -2.87 -2.13 77.84
C TYR A 4 -3.81 -2.39 76.64
N ARG A 5 -4.43 -3.56 76.65
CA ARG A 5 -5.76 -3.95 76.13
C ARG A 5 -6.71 -3.95 77.34
N PRO A 6 -8.00 -4.21 77.24
CA PRO A 6 -9.05 -4.18 76.22
C PRO A 6 -10.32 -3.44 76.72
N LEU A 7 -11.42 -3.36 75.94
CA LEU A 7 -12.76 -3.77 76.45
C LEU A 7 -13.80 -3.93 75.32
N LEU A 8 -14.40 -5.08 75.36
CA LEU A 8 -15.57 -5.57 74.65
C LEU A 8 -16.83 -4.86 75.17
N CYS A 9 -17.83 -4.55 74.30
CA CYS A 9 -19.21 -4.58 74.75
C CYS A 9 -20.15 -4.95 73.57
N CYS A 10 -20.79 -6.12 73.74
CA CYS A 10 -21.86 -6.63 72.89
C CYS A 10 -23.16 -5.84 73.11
N VAL A 11 -23.92 -5.57 72.03
CA VAL A 11 -25.38 -5.51 72.11
C VAL A 11 -25.94 -6.26 70.93
N CYS A 12 -26.55 -7.41 71.19
CA CYS A 12 -27.48 -8.12 70.30
C CYS A 12 -28.86 -7.51 70.40
N VAL A 13 -29.49 -7.21 69.30
CA VAL A 13 -30.95 -7.25 69.20
C VAL A 13 -31.32 -7.88 67.86
N ALA A 14 -32.10 -8.93 67.93
CA ALA A 14 -32.68 -9.70 66.85
C ALA A 14 -33.81 -8.99 66.15
N ALA A 15 -33.96 -9.12 64.86
CA ALA A 15 -35.21 -9.07 64.16
C ALA A 15 -35.23 -10.06 63.02
N ALA A 16 -36.23 -10.93 63.06
CA ALA A 16 -36.36 -12.13 62.24
C ALA A 16 -36.92 -11.86 60.84
N ALA A 17 -36.48 -12.69 59.91
CA ALA A 17 -37.21 -13.34 58.81
C ALA A 17 -38.01 -12.50 57.81
N LEU A 18 -37.44 -12.43 56.59
CA LEU A 18 -38.21 -12.69 55.38
C LEU A 18 -37.27 -13.34 54.35
N LEU A 19 -37.31 -14.66 54.29
CA LEU A 19 -36.67 -15.48 53.25
C LEU A 19 -37.53 -15.38 52.01
N ALA A 20 -37.12 -14.49 51.08
CA ALA A 20 -37.56 -14.59 49.69
C ALA A 20 -36.46 -15.34 48.93
N SER A 21 -36.84 -16.51 48.49
CA SER A 21 -36.05 -17.45 47.70
C SER A 21 -35.64 -16.81 46.35
N CYS A 22 -34.45 -16.23 46.26
CA CYS A 22 -33.80 -16.00 44.97
C CYS A 22 -33.03 -17.27 44.60
N LYS A 23 -33.61 -18.10 43.75
CA LYS A 23 -32.89 -19.09 42.98
C LYS A 23 -31.81 -18.36 42.18
N ARG A 24 -30.55 -18.47 42.61
CA ARG A 24 -29.40 -18.25 41.72
C ARG A 24 -29.53 -19.27 40.61
N SER A 25 -29.88 -18.83 39.39
CA SER A 25 -29.58 -19.58 38.19
C SER A 25 -28.06 -19.46 38.00
N GLU A 26 -27.37 -20.56 38.20
CA GLU A 26 -26.01 -20.73 37.68
C GLU A 26 -26.10 -20.59 36.16
N SER A 27 -25.77 -19.42 35.64
CA SER A 27 -25.47 -19.27 34.22
C SER A 27 -24.16 -19.99 33.96
N SER A 28 -24.27 -21.23 33.49
CA SER A 28 -23.16 -21.88 32.78
C SER A 28 -22.60 -20.87 31.76
N GLY A 29 -21.35 -20.54 31.90
CA GLY A 29 -20.59 -19.71 30.92
C GLY A 29 -20.59 -20.39 29.56
N GLY A 30 -21.65 -20.20 28.79
CA GLY A 30 -21.66 -20.46 27.38
C GLY A 30 -20.78 -19.41 26.72
N ALA A 31 -19.77 -19.83 25.99
CA ALA A 31 -19.04 -19.00 25.06
C ALA A 31 -20.09 -18.22 24.24
N GLY A 32 -20.10 -16.89 24.37
CA GLY A 32 -21.08 -16.04 23.72
C GLY A 32 -21.00 -16.24 22.21
N THR A 33 -21.96 -16.93 21.65
CA THR A 33 -22.11 -17.05 20.19
C THR A 33 -22.38 -15.64 19.66
N THR A 34 -21.41 -15.11 18.91
CA THR A 34 -21.60 -13.87 18.17
C THR A 34 -22.91 -13.98 17.36
N PRO A 35 -23.84 -13.02 17.42
CA PRO A 35 -25.08 -13.10 16.69
C PRO A 35 -24.79 -13.31 15.19
N ALA A 36 -25.52 -14.26 14.57
CA ALA A 36 -25.37 -14.51 13.14
C ALA A 36 -25.80 -13.27 12.35
N LEU A 37 -24.96 -12.83 11.41
CA LEU A 37 -25.26 -11.71 10.51
C LEU A 37 -26.46 -12.05 9.60
N ARG A 38 -27.24 -11.03 9.21
CA ARG A 38 -28.28 -11.16 8.20
C ARG A 38 -27.69 -11.75 6.91
N PRO A 39 -28.43 -12.59 6.15
CA PRO A 39 -27.93 -13.22 4.95
C PRO A 39 -27.88 -12.25 3.73
N LEU A 40 -27.38 -11.02 3.97
CA LEU A 40 -27.16 -10.02 2.94
C LEU A 40 -25.82 -10.25 2.28
N ASN A 41 -25.74 -10.06 0.97
CA ASN A 41 -24.47 -9.92 0.27
C ASN A 41 -23.89 -8.53 0.49
N LEU A 42 -22.58 -8.42 0.32
CA LEU A 42 -21.86 -7.14 0.35
C LEU A 42 -20.99 -7.03 -0.89
N VAL A 43 -21.12 -5.94 -1.62
CA VAL A 43 -20.20 -5.50 -2.66
C VAL A 43 -19.59 -4.18 -2.22
N VAL A 44 -18.27 -4.13 -2.14
CA VAL A 44 -17.49 -2.92 -1.88
C VAL A 44 -16.69 -2.62 -3.11
N VAL A 45 -16.84 -1.41 -3.63
CA VAL A 45 -15.99 -0.85 -4.68
C VAL A 45 -15.17 0.25 -4.05
N THR A 46 -13.85 0.15 -4.14
CA THR A 46 -12.94 1.25 -3.82
C THR A 46 -12.34 1.79 -5.12
N ILE A 47 -12.36 3.11 -5.31
CA ILE A 47 -11.89 3.79 -6.51
C ILE A 47 -10.74 4.69 -6.08
N ASP A 48 -9.55 4.41 -6.60
CA ASP A 48 -8.33 5.12 -6.27
C ASP A 48 -8.41 6.58 -6.70
N THR A 49 -7.91 7.49 -5.88
CA THR A 49 -7.80 8.93 -6.12
C THR A 49 -9.10 9.66 -6.55
N LEU A 50 -10.29 9.04 -6.41
CA LEU A 50 -11.54 9.63 -6.89
C LEU A 50 -12.01 10.80 -6.04
N ARG A 51 -12.02 11.99 -6.59
CA ARG A 51 -12.56 13.22 -5.98
C ARG A 51 -14.07 13.26 -6.05
N PRO A 52 -14.79 13.48 -4.93
CA PRO A 52 -16.24 13.63 -4.94
C PRO A 52 -16.71 14.84 -5.76
N ASP A 53 -15.98 15.95 -5.74
CA ASP A 53 -16.31 17.17 -6.49
C ASP A 53 -16.08 17.05 -8.01
N HIS A 54 -15.63 15.88 -8.51
CA HIS A 54 -15.62 15.48 -9.91
C HIS A 54 -16.73 14.48 -10.28
N LEU A 55 -17.71 14.24 -9.37
CA LEU A 55 -18.85 13.37 -9.62
C LEU A 55 -20.15 14.18 -9.81
N ARG A 56 -20.99 13.76 -10.76
CA ARG A 56 -22.27 14.43 -11.04
C ARG A 56 -23.22 14.40 -9.84
N CYS A 57 -23.31 13.29 -9.13
CA CYS A 57 -24.13 13.16 -7.90
C CYS A 57 -23.71 14.11 -6.77
N TYR A 58 -22.44 14.57 -6.77
CA TYR A 58 -21.95 15.63 -5.87
C TYR A 58 -22.05 17.03 -6.45
N GLY A 59 -22.62 17.21 -7.66
CA GLY A 59 -22.88 18.51 -8.28
C GLY A 59 -21.99 18.91 -9.44
N TYR A 60 -21.03 18.09 -9.86
CA TYR A 60 -20.14 18.40 -10.98
C TYR A 60 -20.83 18.13 -12.32
N SER A 61 -21.20 19.22 -13.02
CA SER A 61 -21.99 19.12 -14.24
C SER A 61 -21.19 18.76 -15.52
N LYS A 62 -19.86 18.73 -15.45
CA LYS A 62 -18.99 18.57 -16.63
C LYS A 62 -18.70 17.11 -16.98
N ILE A 63 -19.19 16.15 -16.21
CA ILE A 63 -18.98 14.72 -16.38
C ILE A 63 -20.28 13.95 -16.45
N GLU A 64 -20.26 12.78 -17.05
CA GLU A 64 -21.36 11.80 -17.03
C GLU A 64 -20.92 10.57 -16.24
N THR A 65 -21.59 10.32 -15.11
CA THR A 65 -21.35 9.18 -14.22
C THR A 65 -22.67 8.48 -13.89
N PRO A 66 -23.43 7.99 -14.90
CA PRO A 66 -24.80 7.52 -14.71
C PRO A 66 -24.93 6.35 -13.75
N ASN A 67 -23.92 5.51 -13.62
CA ASN A 67 -23.94 4.32 -12.78
C ASN A 67 -23.71 4.66 -11.31
N LEU A 68 -22.75 5.55 -11.00
CA LEU A 68 -22.53 6.09 -9.66
C LEU A 68 -23.70 6.99 -9.23
N ASP A 69 -24.24 7.79 -10.14
CA ASP A 69 -25.45 8.58 -9.91
C ASP A 69 -26.66 7.69 -9.55
N ALA A 70 -26.77 6.52 -10.17
CA ALA A 70 -27.81 5.55 -9.84
C ALA A 70 -27.64 4.97 -8.42
N ILE A 71 -26.42 4.65 -8.00
CA ILE A 71 -26.13 4.19 -6.61
C ILE A 71 -26.52 5.28 -5.60
N ALA A 72 -26.16 6.54 -5.88
CA ALA A 72 -26.53 7.68 -5.02
C ALA A 72 -28.05 7.91 -4.94
N ARG A 73 -28.75 7.83 -6.09
CA ARG A 73 -30.20 7.98 -6.17
C ARG A 73 -30.95 6.86 -5.45
N ASP A 74 -30.50 5.62 -5.61
CA ASP A 74 -31.12 4.42 -5.05
C ASP A 74 -30.67 4.14 -3.59
N GLY A 75 -29.84 5.00 -3.03
CA GLY A 75 -29.24 4.89 -1.70
C GLY A 75 -28.95 6.22 -1.04
N VAL A 76 -27.85 6.30 -0.33
CA VAL A 76 -27.39 7.48 0.41
C VAL A 76 -26.03 7.96 -0.13
N LEU A 77 -25.86 9.28 -0.13
CA LEU A 77 -24.62 9.98 -0.42
C LEU A 77 -24.17 10.73 0.84
N PHE A 78 -22.91 10.52 1.25
CA PHE A 78 -22.27 11.26 2.33
C PHE A 78 -21.53 12.46 1.76
N GLU A 79 -21.99 13.68 2.06
CA GLU A 79 -21.46 14.90 1.44
C GLU A 79 -20.07 15.30 1.95
N ASN A 80 -19.77 14.96 3.20
CA ASN A 80 -18.53 15.29 3.90
C ASN A 80 -17.82 14.03 4.39
N ALA A 81 -17.56 13.07 3.50
CA ALA A 81 -16.73 11.93 3.84
C ALA A 81 -15.26 12.27 3.67
N VAL A 82 -14.41 11.79 4.59
CA VAL A 82 -12.96 12.03 4.60
C VAL A 82 -12.19 10.78 4.98
N THR A 83 -10.98 10.67 4.45
CA THR A 83 -10.02 9.60 4.77
C THR A 83 -9.02 10.03 5.83
N GLU A 84 -8.33 9.06 6.43
CA GLU A 84 -7.30 9.26 7.44
C GLU A 84 -5.90 9.49 6.84
N THR A 85 -5.77 9.37 5.51
CA THR A 85 -4.47 9.50 4.84
C THR A 85 -4.67 9.63 3.31
N PRO A 86 -3.85 10.40 2.61
CA PRO A 86 -3.90 10.51 1.16
C PRO A 86 -3.02 9.44 0.48
N LEU A 87 -3.08 8.17 0.94
CA LEU A 87 -2.26 7.06 0.42
C LEU A 87 -3.07 5.76 0.42
N THR A 88 -2.96 4.98 -0.66
CA THR A 88 -3.79 3.80 -0.93
C THR A 88 -3.72 2.71 0.15
N PRO A 89 -2.55 2.15 0.54
CA PRO A 89 -2.53 1.06 1.51
C PRO A 89 -3.01 1.47 2.90
N PRO A 90 -2.59 2.61 3.50
CA PRO A 90 -3.06 2.97 4.83
C PRO A 90 -4.54 3.38 4.84
N SER A 91 -5.06 3.97 3.76
CA SER A 91 -6.49 4.25 3.66
C SER A 91 -7.32 2.96 3.60
N HIS A 92 -6.95 1.98 2.77
CA HIS A 92 -7.62 0.69 2.74
C HIS A 92 -7.53 -0.06 4.08
N ALA A 93 -6.39 0.06 4.79
CA ALA A 93 -6.28 -0.47 6.14
C ALA A 93 -7.30 0.21 7.08
N SER A 94 -7.47 1.53 7.00
CA SER A 94 -8.48 2.27 7.78
C SER A 94 -9.91 1.84 7.43
N ILE A 95 -10.26 1.75 6.14
CA ILE A 95 -11.58 1.31 5.66
C ILE A 95 -11.94 -0.08 6.20
N PHE A 96 -11.02 -1.05 6.07
CA PHE A 96 -11.30 -2.45 6.38
C PHE A 96 -11.08 -2.85 7.84
N THR A 97 -10.42 -2.03 8.64
CA THR A 97 -10.23 -2.30 10.09
C THR A 97 -11.05 -1.40 10.99
N GLY A 98 -11.48 -0.23 10.51
CA GLY A 98 -12.10 0.81 11.31
C GLY A 98 -11.15 1.47 12.32
N LEU A 99 -9.84 1.44 12.04
CA LEU A 99 -8.78 1.97 12.88
C LEU A 99 -8.05 3.12 12.17
N ASN A 100 -7.53 4.08 12.94
CA ASN A 100 -6.62 5.10 12.43
C ASN A 100 -5.23 4.53 12.13
N PRO A 101 -4.43 5.15 11.25
CA PRO A 101 -3.10 4.69 10.88
C PRO A 101 -2.15 4.36 12.06
N PRO A 102 -2.08 5.15 13.15
CA PRO A 102 -1.27 4.77 14.32
C PRO A 102 -1.70 3.46 14.98
N ALA A 103 -2.98 3.06 14.86
CA ALA A 103 -3.50 1.86 15.51
C ALA A 103 -3.38 0.60 14.65
N HIS A 104 -3.54 0.69 13.33
CA HIS A 104 -3.36 -0.46 12.42
C HIS A 104 -1.92 -0.58 11.89
N HIS A 105 -1.05 0.41 12.12
CA HIS A 105 0.37 0.45 11.79
C HIS A 105 0.72 0.38 10.28
N VAL A 106 -0.21 0.55 9.38
CA VAL A 106 0.06 0.79 7.95
C VAL A 106 0.03 2.29 7.74
N ARG A 107 1.20 2.92 7.50
CA ARG A 107 1.34 4.38 7.58
C ARG A 107 1.95 5.03 6.34
N ASP A 108 2.42 4.21 5.39
CA ASP A 108 2.91 4.65 4.10
C ASP A 108 2.69 3.54 3.08
N THR A 109 2.90 3.81 1.81
CA THR A 109 2.71 2.86 0.71
C THR A 109 3.77 1.77 0.71
N GLY A 110 4.99 2.07 1.11
CA GLY A 110 6.09 1.10 1.15
C GLY A 110 6.49 0.66 2.55
N GLY A 111 6.85 -0.62 2.71
CA GLY A 111 7.47 -1.12 3.94
C GLY A 111 6.51 -1.42 5.09
N PHE A 112 5.22 -1.26 4.93
CA PHE A 112 4.21 -1.54 5.95
C PHE A 112 3.33 -2.73 5.58
N VAL A 113 3.04 -3.58 6.53
CA VAL A 113 2.17 -4.76 6.36
C VAL A 113 1.07 -4.74 7.41
N LEU A 114 -0.16 -4.95 6.99
CA LEU A 114 -1.29 -5.10 7.89
C LEU A 114 -1.11 -6.38 8.73
N GLN A 115 -0.95 -6.20 10.05
CA GLN A 115 -0.55 -7.27 10.96
C GLN A 115 -1.60 -8.39 11.01
N PRO A 116 -1.19 -9.68 11.10
CA PRO A 116 -2.11 -10.82 11.16
C PRO A 116 -3.09 -10.78 12.33
N SER A 117 -2.73 -10.13 13.43
CA SER A 117 -3.58 -9.96 14.61
C SER A 117 -4.72 -8.94 14.43
N THR A 118 -4.64 -8.07 13.42
CA THR A 118 -5.65 -7.03 13.18
C THR A 118 -6.84 -7.64 12.43
N ALA A 119 -8.02 -7.59 13.05
CA ALA A 119 -9.26 -8.03 12.40
C ALA A 119 -9.64 -7.09 11.26
N THR A 120 -10.08 -7.65 10.13
CA THR A 120 -10.59 -6.91 8.99
C THR A 120 -12.04 -7.26 8.71
N LEU A 121 -12.76 -6.43 7.98
CA LEU A 121 -14.11 -6.75 7.53
C LEU A 121 -14.14 -8.12 6.81
N ALA A 122 -13.15 -8.43 6.00
CA ALA A 122 -13.05 -9.70 5.30
C ALA A 122 -12.89 -10.88 6.26
N THR A 123 -12.01 -10.78 7.26
CA THR A 123 -11.84 -11.86 8.25
C THR A 123 -13.09 -12.10 9.07
N ILE A 124 -13.82 -11.02 9.43
CA ILE A 124 -15.08 -11.11 10.16
C ILE A 124 -16.16 -11.81 9.31
N LEU A 125 -16.32 -11.40 8.04
CA LEU A 125 -17.33 -11.94 7.14
C LEU A 125 -17.05 -13.40 6.73
N GLN A 126 -15.76 -13.75 6.54
CA GLN A 126 -15.34 -15.13 6.28
C GLN A 126 -15.66 -16.05 7.47
N GLN A 127 -15.38 -15.60 8.71
CA GLN A 127 -15.72 -16.35 9.92
C GLN A 127 -17.23 -16.56 10.10
N GLN A 128 -18.04 -15.69 9.50
CA GLN A 128 -19.51 -15.84 9.44
C GLN A 128 -20.00 -16.73 8.27
N GLY A 129 -19.07 -17.45 7.60
CA GLY A 129 -19.38 -18.43 6.58
C GLY A 129 -19.74 -17.87 5.20
N ARG A 130 -19.37 -16.60 4.90
CA ARG A 130 -19.56 -16.00 3.59
C ARG A 130 -18.49 -16.44 2.61
N ASP A 131 -18.87 -16.55 1.33
CA ASP A 131 -17.90 -16.65 0.25
C ASP A 131 -17.27 -15.26 0.04
N THR A 132 -15.93 -15.19 0.01
CA THR A 132 -15.21 -13.90 0.02
C THR A 132 -14.24 -13.83 -1.15
N ALA A 133 -14.29 -12.74 -1.91
CA ALA A 133 -13.37 -12.49 -3.02
C ALA A 133 -12.95 -11.02 -3.09
N ALA A 134 -11.74 -10.80 -3.56
CA ALA A 134 -11.18 -9.49 -3.89
C ALA A 134 -10.50 -9.52 -5.25
N PHE A 135 -10.69 -8.45 -6.01
CA PHE A 135 -10.08 -8.22 -7.32
C PHE A 135 -9.41 -6.84 -7.30
N ILE A 136 -8.08 -6.84 -7.44
CA ILE A 136 -7.24 -5.67 -7.16
C ILE A 136 -6.62 -5.15 -8.46
N SER A 137 -6.69 -3.84 -8.65
CA SER A 137 -6.15 -3.15 -9.83
C SER A 137 -4.75 -2.58 -9.66
N SER A 138 -4.16 -2.60 -8.45
CA SER A 138 -2.86 -1.97 -8.19
C SER A 138 -1.91 -2.87 -7.40
N ALA A 139 -0.63 -2.80 -7.75
CA ALA A 139 0.43 -3.56 -7.09
C ALA A 139 0.62 -3.19 -5.60
N VAL A 140 0.20 -1.99 -5.18
CA VAL A 140 0.32 -1.52 -3.79
C VAL A 140 -0.62 -2.25 -2.82
N LEU A 141 -1.60 -3.00 -3.34
CA LEU A 141 -2.54 -3.80 -2.56
C LEU A 141 -2.30 -5.30 -2.70
N LYS A 142 -1.16 -5.75 -3.21
CA LYS A 142 -0.84 -7.17 -3.32
C LYS A 142 -0.93 -7.88 -1.98
N LYS A 143 -1.22 -9.20 -2.03
CA LYS A 143 -1.37 -10.09 -0.86
C LYS A 143 -0.21 -10.02 0.13
N LEU A 144 1.02 -9.70 -0.35
CA LEU A 144 2.19 -9.57 0.51
C LEU A 144 2.05 -8.46 1.57
N PHE A 145 1.19 -7.45 1.33
CA PHE A 145 0.91 -6.38 2.29
C PHE A 145 -0.18 -6.74 3.32
N GLY A 146 -0.69 -7.99 3.30
CA GLY A 146 -1.60 -8.52 4.29
C GLY A 146 -3.08 -8.21 4.07
N PHE A 147 -3.46 -7.61 2.93
CA PHE A 147 -4.85 -7.30 2.58
C PHE A 147 -5.67 -8.52 2.14
N ASN A 148 -5.01 -9.61 1.74
CA ASN A 148 -5.67 -10.85 1.30
C ASN A 148 -6.36 -11.64 2.43
N ARG A 149 -6.12 -11.29 3.68
CA ARG A 149 -6.65 -12.03 4.83
C ARG A 149 -8.16 -11.92 4.92
N GLY A 150 -8.81 -13.09 5.03
CA GLY A 150 -10.26 -13.20 5.05
C GLY A 150 -10.90 -13.30 3.67
N PHE A 151 -10.11 -13.30 2.59
CA PHE A 151 -10.58 -13.58 1.25
C PHE A 151 -10.22 -15.02 0.83
N ALA A 152 -11.20 -15.80 0.37
CA ALA A 152 -10.98 -17.11 -0.20
C ALA A 152 -10.37 -17.01 -1.62
N VAL A 153 -10.75 -15.97 -2.37
CA VAL A 153 -10.16 -15.60 -3.66
C VAL A 153 -9.58 -14.20 -3.51
N TYR A 154 -8.31 -14.04 -3.85
CA TYR A 154 -7.63 -12.74 -3.90
C TYR A 154 -6.84 -12.64 -5.19
N ASP A 155 -7.40 -11.91 -6.15
CA ASP A 155 -6.81 -11.72 -7.47
C ASP A 155 -6.03 -10.40 -7.49
N ASP A 156 -4.73 -10.52 -7.31
CA ASP A 156 -3.73 -9.45 -7.35
C ASP A 156 -2.74 -9.61 -8.52
N GLN A 157 -3.15 -10.36 -9.55
CA GLN A 157 -2.33 -10.61 -10.73
C GLN A 157 -2.36 -9.39 -11.65
N MET A 158 -1.25 -8.69 -11.72
CA MET A 158 -1.08 -7.60 -12.68
C MET A 158 -0.74 -8.14 -14.07
N PRO A 159 -1.04 -7.39 -15.15
CA PRO A 159 -0.68 -7.76 -16.51
C PRO A 159 0.80 -8.12 -16.65
N LYS A 160 1.15 -8.96 -17.64
CA LYS A 160 2.56 -9.24 -17.95
C LYS A 160 3.11 -8.12 -18.83
N PRO A 161 4.41 -7.73 -18.67
CA PRO A 161 5.03 -6.74 -19.53
C PRO A 161 4.84 -7.08 -21.00
N GLY A 162 4.33 -6.12 -21.77
CA GLY A 162 4.32 -6.21 -23.22
C GLY A 162 5.75 -6.05 -23.76
N LYS A 163 6.14 -6.77 -24.82
CA LYS A 163 7.43 -6.54 -25.50
C LYS A 163 7.46 -5.11 -26.04
N GLY A 164 8.25 -4.24 -25.41
CA GLY A 164 8.49 -2.87 -25.88
C GLY A 164 7.80 -1.76 -25.13
N HIS A 165 7.08 -2.05 -24.02
CA HIS A 165 6.50 -1.02 -23.16
C HIS A 165 7.42 -0.76 -21.96
N GLU A 166 7.72 0.52 -21.72
CA GLU A 166 8.50 0.96 -20.56
C GLU A 166 7.63 0.92 -19.30
N PHE A 167 8.05 0.18 -18.31
CA PHE A 167 7.87 0.21 -16.84
C PHE A 167 6.50 0.47 -16.20
N ASP A 168 5.53 1.20 -16.81
CA ASP A 168 4.33 1.67 -16.09
C ASP A 168 3.10 0.74 -16.23
N GLU A 169 2.98 -0.01 -17.33
CA GLU A 169 1.79 -0.85 -17.60
C GLU A 169 1.73 -2.15 -16.77
N ASP A 170 2.80 -2.48 -16.03
CA ASP A 170 2.91 -3.74 -15.30
C ASP A 170 2.43 -3.67 -13.84
N ALA A 171 2.24 -2.47 -13.32
CA ALA A 171 1.94 -2.25 -11.91
C ALA A 171 0.44 -2.07 -11.64
N GLU A 172 -0.34 -1.89 -12.67
CA GLU A 172 -1.77 -1.63 -12.62
C GLU A 172 -2.57 -2.49 -13.59
N ARG A 173 -3.87 -2.60 -13.32
CA ARG A 173 -4.86 -3.27 -14.17
C ARG A 173 -6.03 -2.33 -14.40
N ARG A 174 -6.44 -2.17 -15.66
CA ARG A 174 -7.55 -1.31 -16.03
C ARG A 174 -8.87 -1.77 -15.42
N ALA A 175 -9.79 -0.82 -15.18
CA ALA A 175 -11.11 -1.06 -14.60
C ALA A 175 -11.87 -2.18 -15.33
N GLY A 176 -11.88 -2.18 -16.66
CA GLY A 176 -12.58 -3.19 -17.47
C GLY A 176 -12.10 -4.60 -17.20
N GLU A 177 -10.79 -4.82 -17.13
CA GLU A 177 -10.21 -6.13 -16.86
C GLU A 177 -10.54 -6.61 -15.44
N THR A 178 -10.43 -5.72 -14.45
CA THR A 178 -10.76 -6.02 -13.06
C THR A 178 -12.23 -6.37 -12.90
N VAL A 179 -13.12 -5.62 -13.56
CA VAL A 179 -14.57 -5.90 -13.58
C VAL A 179 -14.87 -7.24 -14.26
N ASP A 180 -14.20 -7.58 -15.36
CA ASP A 180 -14.36 -8.87 -16.03
C ASP A 180 -14.05 -10.06 -15.11
N HIS A 181 -12.99 -9.94 -14.31
CA HIS A 181 -12.63 -10.97 -13.32
C HIS A 181 -13.67 -11.06 -12.20
N ALA A 182 -14.11 -9.92 -11.67
CA ALA A 182 -15.12 -9.86 -10.61
C ALA A 182 -16.48 -10.42 -11.07
N VAL A 183 -16.93 -10.07 -12.29
CA VAL A 183 -18.19 -10.55 -12.86
C VAL A 183 -18.15 -12.06 -13.08
N ARG A 184 -17.07 -12.62 -13.66
CA ARG A 184 -16.91 -14.07 -13.83
C ARG A 184 -17.00 -14.81 -12.50
N TRP A 185 -16.35 -14.29 -11.45
CA TRP A 185 -16.46 -14.88 -10.11
C TRP A 185 -17.89 -14.82 -9.58
N LEU A 186 -18.54 -13.66 -9.72
CA LEU A 186 -19.92 -13.44 -9.24
C LEU A 186 -20.91 -14.39 -9.93
N GLU A 187 -20.80 -14.59 -11.24
CA GLU A 187 -21.65 -15.50 -12.01
C GLU A 187 -21.51 -16.94 -11.54
N ALA A 188 -20.31 -17.36 -11.14
CA ALA A 188 -20.03 -18.71 -10.64
C ALA A 188 -20.53 -18.97 -9.20
N GLN A 189 -21.03 -17.97 -8.47
CA GLN A 189 -21.45 -18.15 -7.07
C GLN A 189 -22.65 -19.07 -6.92
N SER A 190 -22.63 -19.93 -5.88
CA SER A 190 -23.61 -20.98 -5.63
C SER A 190 -24.87 -20.54 -4.86
N GLY A 191 -25.03 -19.24 -4.56
CA GLY A 191 -26.18 -18.71 -3.82
C GLY A 191 -25.98 -18.56 -2.31
N LYS A 192 -24.79 -18.87 -1.78
CA LYS A 192 -24.40 -18.46 -0.42
C LYS A 192 -24.27 -16.95 -0.34
N PRO A 193 -24.49 -16.34 0.83
CA PRO A 193 -24.12 -14.96 1.03
C PRO A 193 -22.65 -14.73 0.78
N PHE A 194 -22.31 -13.64 0.10
CA PHE A 194 -20.94 -13.34 -0.27
C PHE A 194 -20.50 -11.94 0.14
N PHE A 195 -19.17 -11.74 0.16
CA PHE A 195 -18.50 -10.45 0.21
C PHE A 195 -17.56 -10.36 -0.98
N LEU A 196 -17.78 -9.36 -1.82
CA LEU A 196 -16.98 -9.04 -2.99
C LEU A 196 -16.36 -7.65 -2.80
N TRP A 197 -15.04 -7.55 -2.87
CA TRP A 197 -14.31 -6.29 -2.96
C TRP A 197 -13.71 -6.14 -4.36
N VAL A 198 -13.95 -5.00 -4.98
CA VAL A 198 -13.38 -4.62 -6.28
C VAL A 198 -12.65 -3.29 -6.10
N HIS A 199 -11.36 -3.29 -6.32
CA HIS A 199 -10.54 -2.09 -6.32
C HIS A 199 -10.28 -1.65 -7.76
N ILE A 200 -10.59 -0.39 -8.06
CA ILE A 200 -10.40 0.24 -9.36
C ILE A 200 -9.29 1.28 -9.24
N TYR A 201 -8.27 1.19 -10.09
CA TYR A 201 -7.14 2.11 -10.09
C TYR A 201 -7.42 3.38 -10.89
N ASP A 202 -8.18 3.31 -12.01
CA ASP A 202 -8.67 4.51 -12.69
C ASP A 202 -9.60 5.33 -11.77
N PRO A 203 -9.38 6.64 -11.53
CA PRO A 203 -8.51 7.59 -12.23
C PRO A 203 -7.21 7.89 -11.45
N HIS A 204 -6.14 7.23 -11.71
CA HIS A 204 -4.83 7.52 -11.11
C HIS A 204 -3.86 8.05 -12.17
N ALA A 205 -2.99 8.99 -11.80
CA ALA A 205 -1.95 9.50 -12.70
C ALA A 205 -0.97 8.38 -13.16
N PRO A 206 -0.49 8.44 -14.43
CA PRO A 206 -0.80 9.38 -15.50
C PRO A 206 -2.16 9.09 -16.15
N TYR A 207 -2.97 10.12 -16.37
CA TYR A 207 -4.34 9.96 -16.87
C TYR A 207 -4.36 9.58 -18.34
N GLN A 208 -4.72 8.34 -18.64
CA GLN A 208 -4.75 7.79 -20.01
C GLN A 208 -6.05 7.02 -20.28
N PRO A 209 -7.21 7.68 -20.24
CA PRO A 209 -8.49 7.02 -20.48
C PRO A 209 -8.51 6.35 -21.87
N PRO A 210 -9.11 5.16 -22.00
CA PRO A 210 -9.26 4.51 -23.29
C PRO A 210 -10.28 5.25 -24.18
N SER A 211 -10.24 4.99 -25.51
CA SER A 211 -11.29 5.43 -26.45
C SER A 211 -12.65 4.80 -26.07
N PRO A 212 -13.77 5.48 -26.14
CA PRO A 212 -13.95 6.87 -26.64
C PRO A 212 -13.80 7.96 -25.56
N PHE A 213 -13.46 7.61 -24.33
CA PHE A 213 -13.39 8.56 -23.21
C PHE A 213 -12.25 9.56 -23.37
N ARG A 214 -11.12 9.14 -23.94
CA ARG A 214 -9.98 10.02 -24.25
C ARG A 214 -10.38 11.17 -25.17
N GLU A 215 -11.13 10.88 -26.22
CA GLU A 215 -11.57 11.89 -27.19
C GLU A 215 -12.64 12.81 -26.60
N LYS A 216 -13.59 12.24 -25.85
CA LYS A 216 -14.68 12.99 -25.21
C LYS A 216 -14.16 13.95 -24.14
N TYR A 217 -13.14 13.55 -23.40
CA TYR A 217 -12.58 14.30 -22.28
C TYR A 217 -11.13 14.76 -22.53
N LYS A 218 -10.73 14.98 -23.78
CA LYS A 218 -9.34 15.30 -24.20
C LYS A 218 -8.64 16.41 -23.41
N ASP A 219 -9.41 17.40 -22.93
CA ASP A 219 -8.89 18.54 -22.15
C ASP A 219 -9.02 18.31 -20.62
N ARG A 220 -9.51 17.15 -20.18
CA ARG A 220 -9.78 16.76 -18.80
C ARG A 220 -9.65 15.25 -18.66
N LEU A 221 -8.44 14.74 -18.84
CA LEU A 221 -8.19 13.29 -18.91
C LEU A 221 -8.54 12.57 -17.60
N TYR A 222 -8.37 13.23 -16.44
CA TYR A 222 -8.82 12.73 -15.14
C TYR A 222 -10.34 12.45 -15.13
N ASP A 223 -11.16 13.38 -15.64
CA ASP A 223 -12.60 13.15 -15.81
C ASP A 223 -12.89 12.00 -16.81
N GLY A 224 -12.03 11.86 -17.82
CA GLY A 224 -12.14 10.78 -18.80
C GLY A 224 -11.97 9.39 -18.17
N GLU A 225 -11.04 9.25 -17.24
CA GLU A 225 -10.85 7.99 -16.50
C GLU A 225 -11.99 7.71 -15.52
N ILE A 226 -12.50 8.75 -14.82
CA ILE A 226 -13.68 8.59 -13.97
C ILE A 226 -14.89 8.10 -14.80
N ALA A 227 -15.11 8.69 -15.99
CA ALA A 227 -16.22 8.28 -16.86
C ALA A 227 -16.02 6.85 -17.39
N TYR A 228 -14.79 6.43 -17.67
CA TYR A 228 -14.46 5.05 -18.01
C TYR A 228 -14.70 4.09 -16.85
N ALA A 229 -14.21 4.40 -15.65
CA ALA A 229 -14.45 3.60 -14.45
C ALA A 229 -15.96 3.45 -14.16
N ASP A 230 -16.75 4.55 -14.25
CA ASP A 230 -18.21 4.50 -14.10
C ASP A 230 -18.86 3.57 -15.12
N HIS A 231 -18.42 3.63 -16.38
CA HIS A 231 -18.94 2.74 -17.45
C HIS A 231 -18.72 1.26 -17.10
N GLU A 232 -17.50 0.88 -16.72
CA GLU A 232 -17.17 -0.50 -16.39
C GLU A 232 -17.89 -0.96 -15.10
N LEU A 233 -18.01 -0.10 -14.09
CA LEU A 233 -18.75 -0.39 -12.88
C LEU A 233 -20.24 -0.61 -13.15
N GLY A 234 -20.82 0.00 -14.20
CA GLY A 234 -22.18 -0.29 -14.63
C GLY A 234 -22.39 -1.79 -14.92
N ARG A 235 -21.44 -2.43 -15.60
CA ARG A 235 -21.46 -3.87 -15.89
C ARG A 235 -21.44 -4.73 -14.59
N LEU A 236 -20.62 -4.32 -13.62
CA LEU A 236 -20.57 -4.99 -12.32
C LEU A 236 -21.90 -4.85 -11.57
N PHE A 237 -22.45 -3.63 -11.48
CA PHE A 237 -23.70 -3.38 -10.76
C PHE A 237 -24.87 -4.11 -11.42
N ASP A 238 -24.92 -4.21 -12.75
CA ASP A 238 -25.95 -4.99 -13.45
C ASP A 238 -25.82 -6.49 -13.17
N ALA A 239 -24.62 -7.04 -13.15
CA ALA A 239 -24.37 -8.42 -12.78
C ALA A 239 -24.79 -8.70 -11.32
N VAL A 240 -24.52 -7.79 -10.39
CA VAL A 240 -24.96 -7.87 -8.97
C VAL A 240 -26.47 -7.85 -8.85
N ARG A 241 -27.15 -6.91 -9.53
CA ARG A 241 -28.64 -6.82 -9.52
C ARG A 241 -29.29 -8.09 -10.09
N LYS A 242 -28.74 -8.63 -11.17
CA LYS A 242 -29.23 -9.88 -11.80
C LYS A 242 -29.02 -11.09 -10.89
N LYS A 243 -27.83 -11.20 -10.25
CA LYS A 243 -27.47 -12.36 -9.41
C LYS A 243 -28.26 -12.43 -8.10
N SER A 244 -28.50 -11.30 -7.45
CA SER A 244 -29.10 -11.24 -6.11
C SER A 244 -29.99 -10.00 -5.91
N PRO A 245 -31.13 -9.97 -6.59
CA PRO A 245 -32.04 -8.84 -6.55
C PRO A 245 -32.49 -8.55 -5.12
N GLY A 246 -32.31 -7.30 -4.67
CA GLY A 246 -32.77 -6.82 -3.36
C GLY A 246 -32.08 -7.43 -2.13
N LYS A 247 -30.97 -8.16 -2.30
CA LYS A 247 -30.27 -8.84 -1.19
C LYS A 247 -28.81 -8.37 -0.99
N THR A 248 -28.39 -7.33 -1.70
CA THR A 248 -27.00 -6.88 -1.68
C THR A 248 -26.90 -5.45 -1.18
N LEU A 249 -26.03 -5.21 -0.20
CA LEU A 249 -25.49 -3.90 0.12
C LEU A 249 -24.38 -3.58 -0.89
N ILE A 250 -24.44 -2.42 -1.53
CA ILE A 250 -23.41 -1.92 -2.44
C ILE A 250 -22.85 -0.65 -1.82
N ALA A 251 -21.57 -0.66 -1.53
CA ALA A 251 -20.83 0.51 -1.07
C ALA A 251 -19.79 0.90 -2.10
N VAL A 252 -19.71 2.19 -2.42
CA VAL A 252 -18.67 2.78 -3.27
C VAL A 252 -17.98 3.86 -2.46
N LEU A 253 -16.66 3.72 -2.32
CA LEU A 253 -15.81 4.71 -1.66
C LEU A 253 -14.63 5.05 -2.56
N SER A 254 -14.16 6.30 -2.54
CA SER A 254 -12.75 6.50 -2.86
C SER A 254 -11.92 6.26 -1.60
N ASP A 255 -10.69 5.84 -1.79
CA ASP A 255 -9.75 5.66 -0.68
C ASP A 255 -9.13 7.00 -0.27
N HIS A 256 -8.80 7.84 -1.23
CA HIS A 256 -8.41 9.25 -1.05
C HIS A 256 -8.77 10.06 -2.31
N GLY A 257 -8.46 11.34 -2.30
CA GLY A 257 -8.60 12.23 -3.44
C GLY A 257 -7.29 12.42 -4.20
N GLU A 258 -7.29 13.40 -5.11
CA GLU A 258 -6.18 13.77 -5.96
C GLU A 258 -6.01 15.29 -5.97
N SER A 259 -4.82 15.79 -5.83
CA SER A 259 -4.53 17.19 -6.09
C SER A 259 -4.26 17.39 -7.57
N LEU A 260 -4.90 18.37 -8.16
CA LEU A 260 -4.79 18.68 -9.58
C LEU A 260 -4.05 20.02 -9.78
N GLY A 261 -3.17 20.36 -8.83
CA GLY A 261 -2.37 21.59 -8.78
C GLY A 261 -2.72 22.49 -7.60
N GLU A 262 -3.76 22.18 -6.82
CA GLU A 262 -4.07 22.91 -5.59
C GLU A 262 -2.90 22.83 -4.60
N HIS A 263 -2.60 23.93 -3.95
CA HIS A 263 -1.50 24.06 -2.97
C HIS A 263 -0.11 23.67 -3.50
N GLY A 264 0.04 23.50 -4.84
CA GLY A 264 1.30 23.14 -5.50
C GLY A 264 1.64 21.66 -5.50
N GLU A 265 0.70 20.79 -5.17
CA GLU A 265 0.74 19.33 -5.38
C GLU A 265 -0.08 19.00 -6.63
N TYR A 266 0.37 18.06 -7.46
CA TYR A 266 -0.32 17.64 -8.68
C TYR A 266 -0.74 16.18 -8.66
N THR A 267 -0.47 15.49 -7.57
CA THR A 267 -0.84 14.11 -7.29
C THR A 267 -1.39 14.02 -5.85
N HIS A 268 -0.85 13.16 -5.02
CA HIS A 268 -1.27 12.96 -3.63
C HIS A 268 -0.10 12.48 -2.76
N GLY A 269 -0.29 12.46 -1.46
CA GLY A 269 0.65 11.87 -0.51
C GLY A 269 1.45 12.87 0.31
N VAL A 270 1.67 14.08 -0.18
CA VAL A 270 2.50 15.09 0.50
C VAL A 270 1.67 15.92 1.46
N PHE A 271 0.53 16.46 1.02
CA PHE A 271 -0.29 17.37 1.82
C PHE A 271 -1.57 16.72 2.36
N LEU A 272 -2.18 17.39 3.34
CA LEU A 272 -3.41 16.96 4.01
C LEU A 272 -4.57 17.93 3.73
N TYR A 273 -4.65 18.47 2.51
CA TYR A 273 -5.76 19.33 2.10
C TYR A 273 -6.98 18.51 1.66
N ASP A 274 -8.16 19.13 1.64
CA ASP A 274 -9.41 18.43 1.28
C ASP A 274 -9.40 17.90 -0.16
N ALA A 275 -8.56 18.44 -1.07
CA ALA A 275 -8.37 17.90 -2.41
C ALA A 275 -7.95 16.41 -2.38
N THR A 276 -7.11 16.03 -1.42
CA THR A 276 -6.63 14.65 -1.26
C THR A 276 -7.31 13.88 -0.12
N LEU A 277 -7.96 14.55 0.83
CA LEU A 277 -8.59 13.90 1.98
C LEU A 277 -10.11 13.70 1.84
N ARG A 278 -10.83 14.52 1.05
CA ARG A 278 -12.26 14.26 0.81
C ARG A 278 -12.45 13.07 -0.12
N ILE A 279 -13.35 12.18 0.27
CA ILE A 279 -13.65 10.95 -0.47
C ILE A 279 -15.11 10.90 -0.90
N ALA A 280 -15.38 10.26 -2.03
CA ALA A 280 -16.73 9.83 -2.37
C ALA A 280 -17.14 8.69 -1.43
N PHE A 281 -18.36 8.74 -0.90
CA PHE A 281 -18.93 7.64 -0.14
C PHE A 281 -20.41 7.52 -0.46
N LEU A 282 -20.74 6.44 -1.19
CA LEU A 282 -22.11 6.07 -1.58
C LEU A 282 -22.45 4.72 -0.98
N LEU A 283 -23.69 4.54 -0.53
CA LEU A 283 -24.15 3.28 0.03
C LEU A 283 -25.60 3.03 -0.40
N SER A 284 -25.91 1.85 -0.93
CA SER A 284 -27.25 1.47 -1.34
C SER A 284 -27.59 0.03 -0.97
N GLY A 285 -28.87 -0.29 -0.88
CA GLY A 285 -29.36 -1.64 -0.61
C GLY A 285 -30.25 -1.76 0.62
N PRO A 286 -30.48 -2.98 1.13
CA PRO A 286 -31.43 -3.22 2.22
C PRO A 286 -31.10 -2.45 3.50
N GLY A 287 -32.05 -1.67 4.00
CA GLY A 287 -31.90 -0.86 5.22
C GLY A 287 -31.24 0.51 5.00
N VAL A 288 -30.97 0.89 3.73
CA VAL A 288 -30.44 2.19 3.36
C VAL A 288 -31.54 3.03 2.72
N PRO A 289 -31.81 4.27 3.18
CA PRO A 289 -32.83 5.14 2.60
C PRO A 289 -32.40 5.62 1.20
N ALA A 290 -33.33 5.56 0.22
CA ALA A 290 -33.06 6.02 -1.13
C ALA A 290 -33.08 7.56 -1.21
N GLY A 291 -32.14 8.13 -1.97
CA GLY A 291 -32.04 9.57 -2.28
C GLY A 291 -31.63 10.43 -1.08
N ALA A 292 -31.18 9.84 0.01
CA ALA A 292 -30.76 10.59 1.19
C ALA A 292 -29.36 11.20 1.00
N ARG A 293 -29.15 12.39 1.55
CA ARG A 293 -27.89 13.12 1.56
C ARG A 293 -27.51 13.43 3.01
N ILE A 294 -26.34 12.94 3.43
CA ILE A 294 -25.86 13.06 4.81
C ILE A 294 -24.80 14.16 4.87
N GLN A 295 -25.15 15.26 5.57
CA GLN A 295 -24.29 16.44 5.74
C GLN A 295 -23.22 16.29 6.82
N PRO A 296 -23.49 15.65 7.98
CA PRO A 296 -22.45 15.43 8.99
C PRO A 296 -21.25 14.68 8.45
N GLN A 297 -20.05 15.03 8.98
CA GLN A 297 -18.81 14.39 8.60
C GLN A 297 -18.84 12.89 8.85
N ALA A 298 -18.54 12.12 7.83
CA ALA A 298 -18.24 10.69 7.87
C ALA A 298 -16.73 10.46 7.68
N ARG A 299 -16.19 9.39 8.25
CA ARG A 299 -14.77 9.03 8.12
C ARG A 299 -14.63 7.66 7.47
N ALA A 300 -13.55 7.41 6.79
CA ALA A 300 -13.31 6.10 6.19
C ALA A 300 -13.32 4.97 7.24
N ILE A 301 -12.81 5.22 8.46
CA ILE A 301 -12.90 4.29 9.59
C ILE A 301 -14.34 3.98 10.06
N ASP A 302 -15.32 4.80 9.72
CA ASP A 302 -16.72 4.60 10.08
C ASP A 302 -17.41 3.56 9.17
N PHE A 303 -16.75 3.17 8.07
CA PHE A 303 -17.27 2.21 7.11
C PHE A 303 -17.51 0.83 7.73
N LEU A 304 -16.46 0.21 8.31
CA LEU A 304 -16.56 -1.13 8.90
C LEU A 304 -17.69 -1.25 9.94
N PRO A 305 -17.78 -0.39 10.98
CA PRO A 305 -18.84 -0.48 11.97
C PRO A 305 -20.22 -0.24 11.37
N THR A 306 -20.35 0.63 10.36
CA THR A 306 -21.61 0.89 9.68
C THR A 306 -22.11 -0.36 8.94
N ILE A 307 -21.25 -1.00 8.16
CA ILE A 307 -21.60 -2.22 7.42
C ILE A 307 -21.99 -3.35 8.37
N LEU A 308 -21.23 -3.57 9.44
CA LEU A 308 -21.54 -4.63 10.39
C LEU A 308 -22.90 -4.41 11.07
N VAL A 309 -23.23 -3.18 11.48
CA VAL A 309 -24.53 -2.86 12.09
C VAL A 309 -25.67 -3.04 11.09
N LEU A 310 -25.52 -2.59 9.83
CA LEU A 310 -26.52 -2.82 8.77
C LEU A 310 -26.76 -4.30 8.52
N MET A 311 -25.72 -5.11 8.64
CA MET A 311 -25.83 -6.57 8.53
C MET A 311 -26.33 -7.26 9.81
N GLY A 312 -26.65 -6.50 10.86
CA GLY A 312 -27.19 -7.01 12.13
C GLY A 312 -26.16 -7.52 13.13
N GLY A 313 -24.88 -7.22 12.88
CA GLY A 313 -23.76 -7.54 13.77
C GLY A 313 -23.36 -6.41 14.70
N GLN A 314 -22.25 -6.64 15.42
CA GLN A 314 -21.64 -5.65 16.30
C GLN A 314 -20.18 -5.46 15.86
N PRO A 315 -19.67 -4.22 15.80
CA PRO A 315 -18.27 -3.98 15.53
C PRO A 315 -17.40 -4.48 16.68
N PRO A 316 -16.17 -4.95 16.39
CA PRO A 316 -15.18 -5.29 17.43
C PRO A 316 -14.90 -4.09 18.36
N ALA A 317 -14.63 -4.37 19.63
CA ALA A 317 -14.38 -3.32 20.63
C ALA A 317 -13.16 -2.42 20.35
N ALA A 318 -12.19 -2.92 19.58
CA ALA A 318 -10.99 -2.17 19.18
C ALA A 318 -11.25 -1.13 18.08
N VAL A 319 -12.39 -1.17 17.39
CA VAL A 319 -12.72 -0.25 16.29
C VAL A 319 -12.83 1.17 16.82
N GLN A 320 -12.19 2.12 16.14
CA GLN A 320 -12.19 3.54 16.48
C GLN A 320 -13.25 4.33 15.69
N GLY A 321 -13.73 3.75 14.60
CA GLY A 321 -14.85 4.27 13.84
C GLY A 321 -16.19 4.08 14.59
N VAL A 322 -17.19 4.83 14.17
CA VAL A 322 -18.57 4.74 14.70
C VAL A 322 -19.54 4.34 13.60
N SER A 323 -20.64 3.66 13.96
CA SER A 323 -21.67 3.36 12.97
C SER A 323 -22.42 4.63 12.54
N LEU A 324 -22.52 4.82 11.22
CA LEU A 324 -23.29 5.93 10.62
C LEU A 324 -24.79 5.62 10.50
N THR A 325 -25.27 4.45 10.98
CA THR A 325 -26.68 4.07 10.91
C THR A 325 -27.63 5.04 11.63
N PRO A 326 -27.26 5.77 12.71
CA PRO A 326 -28.10 6.81 13.25
C PRO A 326 -28.41 7.93 12.25
N TYR A 327 -27.44 8.35 11.42
CA TYR A 327 -27.68 9.33 10.36
C TYR A 327 -28.62 8.80 9.28
N LEU A 328 -28.52 7.50 8.93
CA LEU A 328 -29.46 6.86 8.00
C LEU A 328 -30.89 6.82 8.55
N ALA A 329 -31.06 6.82 9.85
CA ALA A 329 -32.36 6.89 10.54
C ALA A 329 -32.83 8.34 10.76
N GLY A 330 -32.12 9.35 10.27
CA GLY A 330 -32.49 10.77 10.45
C GLY A 330 -32.21 11.32 11.84
N SER A 331 -31.37 10.67 12.64
CA SER A 331 -31.00 11.13 13.98
C SER A 331 -29.80 12.07 13.91
N ASP A 332 -29.79 13.08 14.79
CA ASP A 332 -28.61 13.92 15.01
C ASP A 332 -27.56 13.12 15.82
N ALA A 333 -26.58 12.55 15.15
CA ALA A 333 -25.45 11.93 15.84
C ALA A 333 -24.38 12.99 16.20
N PRO A 334 -23.55 12.75 17.24
CA PRO A 334 -22.51 13.69 17.64
C PRO A 334 -21.54 13.95 16.47
N ALA A 335 -21.11 15.21 16.34
CA ALA A 335 -20.09 15.59 15.37
C ALA A 335 -18.80 14.78 15.62
N THR A 336 -18.28 14.13 14.58
CA THR A 336 -17.03 13.38 14.64
C THR A 336 -15.86 14.29 14.35
N VAL A 337 -14.70 14.02 15.01
CA VAL A 337 -13.42 14.62 14.65
C VAL A 337 -12.66 13.56 13.86
N SER A 338 -12.24 13.90 12.65
CA SER A 338 -11.38 13.05 11.84
C SER A 338 -9.92 13.34 12.16
N TYR A 339 -9.13 12.29 12.26
CA TYR A 339 -7.67 12.35 12.24
C TYR A 339 -7.18 12.07 10.83
N ALA A 340 -6.13 12.77 10.40
CA ALA A 340 -5.40 12.42 9.18
C ALA A 340 -3.90 12.60 9.38
N GLU A 341 -3.12 11.81 8.63
CA GLU A 341 -1.65 11.92 8.60
C GLU A 341 -1.07 11.59 7.23
N THR A 342 0.11 12.14 6.98
CA THR A 342 1.02 11.61 5.97
C THR A 342 2.44 11.57 6.51
N LEU A 343 3.07 10.41 6.39
CA LEU A 343 4.49 10.22 6.69
C LEU A 343 5.33 10.21 5.39
N TYR A 344 4.69 10.25 4.23
CA TYR A 344 5.34 10.20 2.93
C TYR A 344 6.47 11.25 2.78
N PRO A 345 6.28 12.54 3.12
CA PRO A 345 7.36 13.52 3.06
C PRO A 345 8.54 13.16 3.96
N LYS A 346 8.29 12.61 5.15
CA LYS A 346 9.33 12.23 6.11
C LYS A 346 10.13 11.02 5.66
N ILE A 347 9.42 10.01 5.21
CA ILE A 347 10.01 8.71 4.85
C ILE A 347 10.77 8.80 3.53
N ASN A 348 10.20 9.51 2.54
CA ASN A 348 10.69 9.50 1.18
C ASN A 348 11.61 10.68 0.85
N MET A 349 11.33 11.87 1.38
CA MET A 349 12.02 13.11 1.02
C MET A 349 12.88 13.67 2.17
N GLY A 350 12.75 13.13 3.39
CA GLY A 350 13.45 13.64 4.57
C GLY A 350 12.89 14.96 5.12
N TRP A 351 11.70 15.38 4.67
CA TRP A 351 10.99 16.56 5.16
C TRP A 351 10.24 16.25 6.47
N ALA A 352 9.38 17.15 6.93
CA ALA A 352 8.55 16.88 8.10
C ALA A 352 7.30 16.05 7.72
N GLU A 353 6.87 15.17 8.63
CA GLU A 353 5.55 14.55 8.53
C GLU A 353 4.45 15.56 8.86
N LEU A 354 3.26 15.36 8.31
CA LEU A 354 2.08 16.16 8.59
C LEU A 354 1.01 15.35 9.31
N ARG A 355 0.28 16.01 10.22
CA ARG A 355 -0.89 15.44 10.89
C ARG A 355 -2.00 16.46 10.98
N ALA A 356 -3.24 16.04 10.81
CA ALA A 356 -4.39 16.93 10.85
C ALA A 356 -5.52 16.40 11.73
N LEU A 357 -6.30 17.35 12.24
CA LEU A 357 -7.64 17.08 12.76
C LEU A 357 -8.65 17.93 12.00
N ARG A 358 -9.76 17.29 11.60
CA ARG A 358 -10.82 17.92 10.83
C ARG A 358 -12.18 17.71 11.47
N THR A 359 -13.00 18.75 11.47
CA THR A 359 -14.42 18.77 11.78
C THR A 359 -15.21 19.31 10.59
N ASN A 360 -16.53 19.42 10.65
CA ASN A 360 -17.31 20.10 9.61
C ASN A 360 -16.91 21.56 9.40
N GLN A 361 -16.40 22.23 10.43
CA GLN A 361 -16.07 23.67 10.38
C GLN A 361 -14.56 23.92 10.28
N TRP A 362 -13.76 23.20 11.06
CA TRP A 362 -12.36 23.52 11.26
C TRP A 362 -11.46 22.39 10.77
N LYS A 363 -10.33 22.79 10.20
CA LYS A 363 -9.22 21.88 9.93
C LYS A 363 -7.92 22.48 10.48
N TYR A 364 -7.29 21.72 11.35
CA TYR A 364 -5.98 22.04 11.91
C TYR A 364 -4.93 21.10 11.34
N VAL A 365 -3.83 21.63 10.80
CA VAL A 365 -2.69 20.86 10.30
C VAL A 365 -1.47 21.16 11.17
N ARG A 366 -0.97 20.14 11.86
CA ARG A 366 0.32 20.19 12.53
C ARG A 366 1.42 19.97 11.51
N ALA A 367 2.27 20.97 11.34
CA ALA A 367 3.43 21.02 10.48
C ALA A 367 4.51 21.90 11.17
N PRO A 368 5.75 22.01 10.68
CA PRO A 368 6.71 23.01 11.15
C PRO A 368 6.15 24.43 11.11
N LYS A 369 5.33 24.74 10.09
CA LYS A 369 4.52 25.96 9.98
C LYS A 369 3.04 25.53 10.06
N PRO A 370 2.43 25.49 11.25
CA PRO A 370 1.09 24.95 11.43
C PRO A 370 0.01 25.83 10.79
N GLU A 371 -1.14 25.20 10.48
CA GLU A 371 -2.23 25.84 9.77
C GLU A 371 -3.57 25.55 10.43
N LEU A 372 -4.49 26.51 10.35
CA LEU A 372 -5.88 26.39 10.75
C LEU A 372 -6.78 27.03 9.69
N TYR A 373 -7.80 26.28 9.24
CA TYR A 373 -8.76 26.72 8.23
C TYR A 373 -10.19 26.66 8.74
N ASP A 374 -11.00 27.67 8.44
CA ASP A 374 -12.47 27.65 8.61
C ASP A 374 -13.12 27.15 7.34
N LEU A 375 -13.34 25.83 7.26
CA LEU A 375 -13.88 25.15 6.07
C LEU A 375 -15.29 25.62 5.69
N SER A 376 -16.02 26.25 6.64
CA SER A 376 -17.36 26.80 6.37
C SER A 376 -17.32 28.08 5.53
N ARG A 377 -16.19 28.78 5.53
CA ARG A 377 -15.96 30.05 4.81
C ARG A 377 -14.91 29.90 3.72
N ASP A 378 -13.97 29.01 3.92
CA ASP A 378 -12.83 28.75 3.03
C ASP A 378 -12.69 27.24 2.78
N PRO A 379 -13.61 26.61 2.03
CA PRO A 379 -13.52 25.20 1.70
C PRO A 379 -12.33 24.84 0.80
N GLY A 380 -11.68 25.84 0.20
CA GLY A 380 -10.46 25.67 -0.61
C GLY A 380 -9.16 25.81 0.20
N GLU A 381 -9.24 26.05 1.51
CA GLU A 381 -8.09 26.10 2.43
C GLU A 381 -6.98 27.07 1.99
N THR A 382 -7.39 28.24 1.51
CA THR A 382 -6.49 29.28 0.97
C THR A 382 -6.07 30.33 1.96
N HIS A 383 -6.77 30.43 3.11
CA HIS A 383 -6.55 31.45 4.13
C HIS A 383 -6.27 30.85 5.51
N ASN A 384 -5.00 30.74 5.87
CA ASN A 384 -4.60 30.26 7.19
C ASN A 384 -4.94 31.30 8.29
N VAL A 385 -5.93 30.98 9.13
CA VAL A 385 -6.43 31.84 10.20
C VAL A 385 -5.84 31.52 11.58
N ILE A 386 -4.77 30.78 11.65
CA ILE A 386 -4.18 30.24 12.90
C ILE A 386 -3.84 31.34 13.91
N GLN A 387 -3.40 32.53 13.45
CA GLN A 387 -2.99 33.62 14.30
C GLN A 387 -4.17 34.21 15.11
N ASP A 388 -5.37 34.15 14.55
CA ASP A 388 -6.56 34.76 15.15
C ASP A 388 -7.34 33.76 16.04
N HIS A 389 -7.00 32.48 16.02
CA HIS A 389 -7.77 31.41 16.67
C HIS A 389 -6.94 30.51 17.62
N ALA A 390 -6.05 31.13 18.43
CA ALA A 390 -5.17 30.41 19.35
C ALA A 390 -5.88 29.48 20.34
N ALA A 391 -7.13 29.75 20.69
CA ALA A 391 -7.92 28.90 21.59
C ALA A 391 -8.33 27.60 20.90
N GLU A 392 -8.74 27.66 19.62
CA GLU A 392 -9.09 26.48 18.84
C GLU A 392 -7.84 25.61 18.57
N VAL A 393 -6.72 26.25 18.22
CA VAL A 393 -5.43 25.54 18.04
C VAL A 393 -5.08 24.72 19.28
N ARG A 394 -5.19 25.30 20.49
CA ARG A 394 -4.91 24.55 21.73
C ARG A 394 -5.84 23.34 21.92
N LYS A 395 -7.12 23.44 21.56
CA LYS A 395 -8.05 22.30 21.63
C LYS A 395 -7.63 21.19 20.68
N PHE A 396 -7.29 21.56 19.45
CA PHE A 396 -6.82 20.60 18.46
C PHE A 396 -5.50 19.94 18.86
N GLU A 397 -4.54 20.70 19.41
CA GLU A 397 -3.27 20.14 19.90
C GLU A 397 -3.49 19.09 21.00
N VAL A 398 -4.32 19.40 22.00
CA VAL A 398 -4.68 18.46 23.07
C VAL A 398 -5.32 17.19 22.49
N LYS A 399 -6.27 17.37 21.58
CA LYS A 399 -6.97 16.24 20.94
C LYS A 399 -6.03 15.43 20.08
N LEU A 400 -5.19 16.06 19.28
CA LEU A 400 -4.23 15.38 18.40
C LEU A 400 -3.25 14.53 19.23
N ASN A 401 -2.70 15.08 20.32
CA ASN A 401 -1.84 14.33 21.23
C ASN A 401 -2.55 13.11 21.86
N SER A 402 -3.86 13.20 22.10
CA SER A 402 -4.63 12.05 22.60
C SER A 402 -4.83 10.94 21.57
N VAL A 403 -4.75 11.25 20.27
CA VAL A 403 -4.86 10.26 19.18
C VAL A 403 -3.53 9.57 18.90
N ILE A 404 -2.45 10.36 18.83
CA ILE A 404 -1.11 9.83 18.49
C ILE A 404 -0.40 9.16 19.67
N GLY A 405 -0.86 9.38 20.92
CA GLY A 405 -0.20 8.88 22.13
C GLY A 405 1.08 9.65 22.49
N SER A 406 1.78 9.18 23.53
CA SER A 406 3.01 9.81 24.03
C SER A 406 4.28 9.41 23.27
N ASP A 407 4.20 8.39 22.41
CA ASP A 407 5.38 7.79 21.78
C ASP A 407 5.60 8.39 20.39
N GLY A 408 6.38 9.46 20.34
CA GLY A 408 6.82 10.10 19.08
C GLY A 408 7.80 9.27 18.24
N VAL A 409 8.12 8.03 18.65
CA VAL A 409 9.05 7.15 17.92
C VAL A 409 8.35 5.88 17.50
N GLU A 410 8.18 5.67 16.20
CA GLU A 410 7.60 4.45 15.66
C GLU A 410 8.64 3.60 14.94
N LYS A 411 8.58 2.29 15.18
CA LYS A 411 9.37 1.31 14.44
C LYS A 411 8.57 0.80 13.26
N VAL A 412 9.02 1.15 12.07
CA VAL A 412 8.50 0.59 10.84
C VAL A 412 8.87 -0.90 10.76
N ARG A 413 7.88 -1.78 10.60
CA ARG A 413 8.12 -3.18 10.24
C ARG A 413 8.03 -3.30 8.73
N THR A 414 9.16 -3.66 8.11
CA THR A 414 9.22 -3.86 6.67
C THR A 414 8.69 -5.23 6.29
N SER A 415 7.98 -5.31 5.16
CA SER A 415 7.71 -6.55 4.44
C SER A 415 8.83 -6.82 3.46
N VAL A 416 9.08 -8.09 3.22
CA VAL A 416 9.96 -8.54 2.14
C VAL A 416 9.15 -8.45 0.84
N VAL A 417 9.72 -7.79 -0.17
CA VAL A 417 9.10 -7.60 -1.48
C VAL A 417 9.99 -8.25 -2.52
N ASP A 418 9.39 -9.08 -3.39
CA ASP A 418 10.11 -9.64 -4.53
C ASP A 418 10.48 -8.55 -5.54
N GLU A 419 11.48 -8.84 -6.39
CA GLU A 419 12.06 -7.87 -7.35
C GLU A 419 11.02 -7.33 -8.33
N ARG A 420 10.10 -8.18 -8.79
CA ARG A 420 9.03 -7.78 -9.70
C ARG A 420 8.07 -6.80 -9.02
N THR A 421 7.64 -7.11 -7.80
CA THR A 421 6.78 -6.21 -7.02
C THR A 421 7.50 -4.91 -6.68
N LEU A 422 8.79 -4.96 -6.34
CA LEU A 422 9.58 -3.76 -6.12
C LEU A 422 9.69 -2.89 -7.39
N SER A 423 9.88 -3.51 -8.56
CA SER A 423 9.86 -2.81 -9.84
C SER A 423 8.50 -2.15 -10.11
N GLN A 424 7.40 -2.87 -9.86
CA GLN A 424 6.05 -2.34 -10.02
C GLN A 424 5.74 -1.18 -9.06
N LEU A 425 6.19 -1.25 -7.81
CA LEU A 425 6.05 -0.15 -6.85
C LEU A 425 6.85 1.09 -7.28
N LYS A 426 8.04 0.86 -7.86
CA LYS A 426 8.87 1.95 -8.40
C LYS A 426 8.23 2.63 -9.60
N SER A 427 7.59 1.88 -10.49
CA SER A 427 6.90 2.44 -11.66
C SER A 427 5.69 3.31 -11.29
N LEU A 428 5.09 3.05 -10.15
CA LEU A 428 3.99 3.85 -9.58
C LEU A 428 4.50 5.07 -8.76
N GLY A 429 5.79 5.42 -8.82
CA GLY A 429 6.35 6.52 -8.03
C GLY A 429 6.59 6.20 -6.55
N TYR A 430 6.23 5.01 -6.08
CA TYR A 430 6.42 4.60 -4.68
C TYR A 430 7.84 4.09 -4.45
N VAL A 431 8.72 5.01 -4.19
CA VAL A 431 10.18 4.82 -4.21
C VAL A 431 10.78 4.53 -2.85
N SER A 432 10.00 4.62 -1.78
CA SER A 432 10.49 4.52 -0.42
C SER A 432 11.09 3.15 -0.10
N GLY A 433 12.25 3.24 0.45
CA GLY A 433 12.99 2.07 0.89
C GLY A 433 12.19 1.26 1.91
N PHE A 434 12.13 -0.04 1.68
CA PHE A 434 11.76 -1.02 2.69
C PHE A 434 12.83 -1.03 3.80
N VAL A 435 12.94 0.09 4.53
CA VAL A 435 13.99 0.29 5.54
C VAL A 435 13.42 0.06 6.91
N SER A 436 13.96 -0.90 7.65
CA SER A 436 13.75 -0.99 9.09
C SER A 436 14.41 0.21 9.78
N ARG A 437 13.78 1.37 9.74
CA ARG A 437 14.22 2.58 10.45
C ARG A 437 13.17 2.96 11.49
N SER A 438 13.63 3.43 12.61
CA SER A 438 12.81 4.23 13.51
C SER A 438 12.89 5.68 13.04
N TYR A 439 11.75 6.26 12.74
CA TYR A 439 11.63 7.68 12.41
C TYR A 439 11.25 8.45 13.66
N ASP A 440 11.90 9.57 13.88
CA ASP A 440 11.48 10.55 14.89
C ASP A 440 10.31 11.37 14.32
N LEU A 441 9.11 11.02 14.76
CA LEU A 441 7.85 11.62 14.30
C LEU A 441 7.42 12.79 15.20
N ASN A 442 8.31 13.74 15.43
CA ASN A 442 8.09 14.90 16.29
C ASN A 442 7.58 16.15 15.55
N GLY A 443 7.29 16.05 14.25
CA GLY A 443 6.84 17.17 13.41
C GLY A 443 7.95 18.18 13.09
N GLN A 444 9.21 17.80 13.31
CA GLN A 444 10.36 18.67 13.02
C GLN A 444 10.98 18.33 11.67
N GLY A 445 11.55 19.34 11.03
CA GLY A 445 12.22 19.21 9.75
C GLY A 445 11.84 20.32 8.78
N ILE A 446 12.13 20.11 7.51
CA ILE A 446 11.72 21.00 6.42
C ILE A 446 10.21 20.92 6.25
N ASP A 447 9.54 22.05 6.27
CA ASP A 447 8.10 22.09 5.97
C ASP A 447 7.89 21.77 4.48
N PRO A 448 7.05 20.77 4.13
CA PRO A 448 6.78 20.44 2.73
C PRO A 448 6.31 21.62 1.88
N LYS A 449 5.62 22.61 2.48
CA LYS A 449 5.19 23.84 1.80
C LYS A 449 6.35 24.72 1.31
N ASP A 450 7.52 24.60 1.91
CA ASP A 450 8.72 25.30 1.45
C ASP A 450 9.40 24.58 0.27
N ARG A 451 8.86 23.46 -0.18
CA ARG A 451 9.41 22.59 -1.23
C ARG A 451 8.45 22.33 -2.41
N THR A 452 7.38 23.10 -2.52
CA THR A 452 6.42 22.95 -3.64
C THR A 452 7.07 23.13 -5.02
N GLY A 453 8.13 23.95 -5.13
CA GLY A 453 8.92 24.05 -6.35
C GLY A 453 9.63 22.76 -6.72
N VAL A 454 10.27 22.12 -5.73
CA VAL A 454 10.92 20.80 -5.91
C VAL A 454 9.89 19.73 -6.24
N LEU A 455 8.78 19.69 -5.50
CA LEU A 455 7.68 18.76 -5.73
C LEU A 455 7.19 18.83 -7.17
N LYS A 456 6.89 20.02 -7.67
CA LYS A 456 6.49 20.25 -9.07
C LYS A 456 7.52 19.73 -10.09
N LEU A 457 8.81 19.89 -9.82
CA LEU A 457 9.86 19.37 -10.71
C LEU A 457 9.88 17.85 -10.73
N LEU A 458 9.77 17.19 -9.56
CA LEU A 458 9.72 15.75 -9.43
C LEU A 458 8.49 15.16 -10.12
N GLU A 459 7.30 15.67 -9.83
CA GLU A 459 6.04 15.25 -10.47
C GLU A 459 6.07 15.45 -12.00
N THR A 460 6.68 16.55 -12.48
CA THR A 460 6.87 16.75 -13.93
C THR A 460 7.76 15.67 -14.54
N VAL A 461 8.77 15.23 -13.80
CA VAL A 461 9.67 14.13 -14.23
C VAL A 461 8.94 12.80 -14.24
N GLU A 462 8.09 12.55 -13.26
CA GLU A 462 7.34 11.29 -13.09
C GLU A 462 6.16 11.18 -14.05
N SER A 463 5.47 12.27 -14.36
CA SER A 463 4.22 12.30 -15.14
C SER A 463 4.35 11.88 -16.60
N GLY A 464 5.53 11.48 -17.09
CA GLY A 464 5.54 10.82 -18.36
C GLY A 464 6.71 11.08 -19.31
N ALA A 465 6.43 11.05 -20.59
CA ALA A 465 7.28 10.94 -21.75
C ALA A 465 8.21 12.15 -22.00
N LEU A 466 8.98 12.58 -20.99
CA LEU A 466 10.00 13.60 -21.19
C LEU A 466 11.22 13.01 -21.88
N PRO A 467 11.79 13.68 -22.91
CA PRO A 467 13.10 13.31 -23.44
C PRO A 467 14.15 13.28 -22.31
N MET A 468 15.01 12.26 -22.30
CA MET A 468 16.01 12.04 -21.25
C MET A 468 16.89 13.29 -20.95
N PRO A 469 17.32 14.11 -21.91
CA PRO A 469 18.04 15.34 -21.62
C PRO A 469 17.23 16.32 -20.76
N ARG A 470 15.92 16.45 -21.02
CA ARG A 470 15.04 17.33 -20.26
C ARG A 470 14.78 16.80 -18.85
N ARG A 471 14.59 15.48 -18.70
CA ARG A 471 14.50 14.81 -17.41
C ARG A 471 15.72 15.10 -16.53
N ILE A 472 16.93 14.94 -17.07
CA ILE A 472 18.19 15.23 -16.38
C ILE A 472 18.29 16.71 -15.98
N GLU A 473 17.85 17.62 -16.84
CA GLU A 473 17.87 19.06 -16.56
C GLU A 473 16.97 19.40 -15.37
N LEU A 474 15.72 18.91 -15.36
CA LEU A 474 14.78 19.16 -14.26
C LEU A 474 15.25 18.57 -12.94
N LEU A 475 15.79 17.34 -12.96
CA LEU A 475 16.36 16.71 -11.77
C LEU A 475 17.60 17.45 -11.22
N ARG A 476 18.41 18.04 -12.09
CA ARG A 476 19.51 18.92 -11.66
C ARG A 476 19.00 20.21 -11.03
N GLN A 477 17.93 20.77 -11.57
CA GLN A 477 17.29 21.93 -10.97
C GLN A 477 16.75 21.57 -9.59
N ALA A 478 16.00 20.47 -9.45
CA ALA A 478 15.50 19.99 -8.17
C ALA A 478 16.64 19.78 -7.17
N LEU A 479 17.77 19.19 -7.59
CA LEU A 479 18.95 18.99 -6.74
C LEU A 479 19.58 20.33 -6.28
N THR A 480 19.49 21.39 -7.09
CA THR A 480 19.98 22.72 -6.69
C THR A 480 19.08 23.34 -5.62
N GLU A 481 17.76 23.05 -5.68
CA GLU A 481 16.77 23.59 -4.72
C GLU A 481 16.73 22.78 -3.42
N ASP A 482 16.96 21.45 -3.49
CA ASP A 482 17.03 20.56 -2.32
C ASP A 482 18.15 19.53 -2.45
N ALA A 483 19.35 19.93 -2.04
CA ALA A 483 20.51 19.04 -2.05
C ALA A 483 20.50 18.01 -0.89
N ALA A 484 19.52 18.03 0.00
CA ALA A 484 19.43 17.11 1.12
C ALA A 484 18.50 15.91 0.83
N ASP A 485 17.69 15.96 -0.22
CA ASP A 485 16.74 14.92 -0.57
C ASP A 485 17.45 13.74 -1.27
N PRO A 486 17.52 12.54 -0.66
CA PRO A 486 18.16 11.37 -1.26
C PRO A 486 17.42 10.85 -2.50
N HIS A 487 16.11 11.13 -2.63
CA HIS A 487 15.30 10.74 -3.76
C HIS A 487 15.78 11.41 -5.06
N ILE A 488 16.08 12.70 -5.01
CA ILE A 488 16.58 13.44 -6.19
C ILE A 488 17.88 12.84 -6.70
N TYR A 489 18.80 12.48 -5.82
CA TYR A 489 20.07 11.81 -6.23
C TYR A 489 19.83 10.47 -6.89
N TYR A 490 18.89 9.70 -6.35
CA TYR A 490 18.53 8.42 -6.92
C TYR A 490 17.95 8.57 -8.33
N GLU A 491 16.96 9.43 -8.52
CA GLU A 491 16.31 9.66 -9.81
C GLU A 491 17.29 10.24 -10.85
N LEU A 492 18.10 11.21 -10.45
CA LEU A 492 19.13 11.77 -11.35
C LEU A 492 20.18 10.75 -11.74
N GLY A 493 20.63 9.91 -10.81
CA GLY A 493 21.58 8.84 -11.09
C GLY A 493 20.98 7.80 -12.03
N ALA A 494 19.74 7.37 -11.79
CA ALA A 494 19.03 6.47 -12.70
C ALA A 494 18.83 7.07 -14.09
N ALA A 495 18.55 8.37 -14.20
CA ALA A 495 18.47 9.06 -15.47
C ALA A 495 19.83 9.10 -16.20
N TYR A 496 20.94 9.27 -15.48
CA TYR A 496 22.28 9.16 -16.09
C TYR A 496 22.56 7.74 -16.58
N GLU A 497 22.21 6.71 -15.82
CA GLU A 497 22.38 5.31 -16.23
C GLU A 497 21.63 5.01 -17.53
N ARG A 498 20.33 5.40 -17.60
CA ARG A 498 19.50 5.25 -18.81
C ARG A 498 20.03 6.05 -20.00
N ALA A 499 20.67 7.18 -19.75
CA ALA A 499 21.33 7.98 -20.77
C ALA A 499 22.71 7.41 -21.24
N GLY A 500 23.11 6.23 -20.76
CA GLY A 500 24.41 5.64 -21.07
C GLY A 500 25.60 6.36 -20.41
N ARG A 501 25.37 7.05 -19.28
CA ARG A 501 26.34 7.87 -18.55
C ARG A 501 26.64 7.33 -17.14
N PRO A 502 27.00 6.04 -16.98
CA PRO A 502 27.20 5.43 -15.65
C PRO A 502 28.31 6.09 -14.83
N ALA A 503 29.32 6.67 -15.47
CA ALA A 503 30.38 7.40 -14.75
C ALA A 503 29.86 8.66 -14.05
N ASP A 504 28.90 9.36 -14.66
CA ASP A 504 28.25 10.52 -14.03
C ASP A 504 27.35 10.09 -12.86
N ALA A 505 26.63 8.98 -13.00
CA ALA A 505 25.84 8.40 -11.90
C ALA A 505 26.74 8.00 -10.71
N MET A 506 27.86 7.31 -10.96
CA MET A 506 28.83 6.95 -9.90
C MET A 506 29.37 8.19 -9.18
N LYS A 507 29.75 9.22 -9.94
CA LYS A 507 30.22 10.49 -9.36
C LYS A 507 29.15 11.15 -8.50
N LEU A 508 27.91 11.17 -8.96
CA LEU A 508 26.77 11.73 -8.24
C LEU A 508 26.54 10.99 -6.93
N TYR A 509 26.45 9.65 -6.94
CA TYR A 509 26.22 8.85 -5.74
C TYR A 509 27.37 8.99 -4.73
N ARG A 510 28.64 8.96 -5.18
CA ARG A 510 29.79 9.21 -4.30
C ARG A 510 29.74 10.60 -3.66
N SER A 511 29.33 11.63 -4.43
CA SER A 511 29.16 12.99 -3.91
C SER A 511 28.08 13.07 -2.83
N ALA A 512 26.93 12.43 -3.06
CA ALA A 512 25.83 12.37 -2.10
C ALA A 512 26.26 11.71 -0.78
N ILE A 513 26.90 10.55 -0.87
CA ILE A 513 27.41 9.80 0.29
C ILE A 513 28.47 10.63 1.05
N ALA A 514 29.39 11.27 0.33
CA ALA A 514 30.42 12.12 0.94
C ALA A 514 29.86 13.35 1.63
N SER A 515 28.73 13.89 1.16
CA SER A 515 28.02 14.99 1.84
C SER A 515 27.17 14.54 3.03
N GLY A 516 27.18 13.26 3.37
CA GLY A 516 26.52 12.73 4.56
C GLY A 516 25.08 12.23 4.36
N ILE A 517 24.62 12.15 3.10
CA ILE A 517 23.29 11.60 2.79
C ILE A 517 23.25 10.10 3.10
N GLN A 518 22.38 9.75 4.04
CA GLN A 518 22.22 8.39 4.55
C GLN A 518 21.13 7.66 3.75
N SER A 519 21.51 6.87 2.74
CA SER A 519 20.56 6.12 1.92
C SER A 519 21.13 4.78 1.47
N GLY A 520 20.51 3.68 1.91
CA GLY A 520 20.88 2.32 1.48
C GLY A 520 20.77 2.15 -0.04
N ARG A 521 19.81 2.82 -0.69
CA ARG A 521 19.64 2.77 -2.15
C ARG A 521 20.82 3.38 -2.91
N LEU A 522 21.33 4.52 -2.44
CA LEU A 522 22.50 5.15 -3.07
C LEU A 522 23.73 4.26 -2.96
N HIS A 523 23.93 3.63 -1.79
CA HIS A 523 25.00 2.65 -1.60
C HIS A 523 24.83 1.42 -2.51
N SER A 524 23.62 0.86 -2.59
CA SER A 524 23.34 -0.29 -3.47
C SER A 524 23.58 0.04 -4.95
N ARG A 525 23.07 1.18 -5.44
CA ARG A 525 23.26 1.59 -6.85
C ARG A 525 24.72 1.90 -7.17
N LEU A 526 25.45 2.51 -6.23
CA LEU A 526 26.89 2.71 -6.40
C LEU A 526 27.61 1.38 -6.50
N ALA A 527 27.28 0.41 -5.64
CA ALA A 527 27.87 -0.93 -5.67
C ALA A 527 27.59 -1.67 -6.98
N ASP A 528 26.35 -1.63 -7.48
CA ASP A 528 25.97 -2.21 -8.78
C ASP A 528 26.81 -1.63 -9.93
N LEU A 529 27.00 -0.31 -9.95
CA LEU A 529 27.81 0.36 -10.95
C LEU A 529 29.31 0.02 -10.84
N LEU A 530 29.81 -0.13 -9.61
CA LEU A 530 31.18 -0.55 -9.33
C LEU A 530 31.44 -1.98 -9.83
N VAL A 531 30.49 -2.91 -9.62
CA VAL A 531 30.57 -4.27 -10.16
C VAL A 531 30.62 -4.25 -11.67
N ARG A 532 29.74 -3.50 -12.34
CA ARG A 532 29.72 -3.35 -13.81
C ARG A 532 31.02 -2.73 -14.35
N ALA A 533 31.65 -1.83 -13.58
CA ALA A 533 32.92 -1.22 -13.91
C ALA A 533 34.15 -2.13 -13.59
N GLY A 534 33.92 -3.34 -13.06
CA GLY A 534 35.00 -4.26 -12.66
C GLY A 534 35.67 -3.92 -11.32
N GLN A 535 35.19 -2.92 -10.61
CA GLN A 535 35.70 -2.43 -9.31
C GLN A 535 35.09 -3.19 -8.13
N LYS A 536 35.13 -4.53 -8.18
CA LYS A 536 34.47 -5.40 -7.22
C LYS A 536 34.90 -5.18 -5.77
N ASP A 537 36.17 -4.80 -5.56
CA ASP A 537 36.72 -4.55 -4.23
C ASP A 537 36.10 -3.33 -3.54
N GLU A 538 35.74 -2.32 -4.34
CA GLU A 538 35.05 -1.13 -3.85
C GLU A 538 33.55 -1.36 -3.69
N ALA A 539 32.96 -2.32 -4.41
CA ALA A 539 31.53 -2.62 -4.35
C ALA A 539 31.11 -3.28 -3.03
N ILE A 540 31.91 -4.18 -2.47
CA ILE A 540 31.57 -4.92 -1.25
C ILE A 540 31.25 -3.98 -0.07
N PRO A 541 32.11 -3.03 0.33
CA PRO A 541 31.78 -2.12 1.44
C PRO A 541 30.54 -1.26 1.17
N GLU A 542 30.25 -0.95 -0.10
CA GLU A 542 29.03 -0.23 -0.45
C GLU A 542 27.78 -1.12 -0.28
N TYR A 543 27.83 -2.41 -0.72
CA TYR A 543 26.76 -3.37 -0.44
C TYR A 543 26.60 -3.64 1.06
N GLU A 544 27.68 -3.73 1.84
CA GLU A 544 27.62 -3.87 3.29
C GLU A 544 26.89 -2.68 3.94
N LYS A 545 27.17 -1.47 3.47
CA LYS A 545 26.46 -0.26 3.89
C LYS A 545 24.98 -0.30 3.50
N ALA A 546 24.68 -0.68 2.25
CA ALA A 546 23.32 -0.87 1.80
C ALA A 546 22.55 -1.86 2.71
N ALA A 547 23.16 -3.01 3.01
CA ALA A 547 22.64 -4.03 3.89
C ALA A 547 22.46 -3.56 5.35
N GLN A 548 23.33 -2.69 5.86
CA GLN A 548 23.16 -2.06 7.18
C GLN A 548 21.99 -1.10 7.21
N PHE A 549 21.83 -0.29 6.16
CA PHE A 549 20.71 0.65 6.05
C PHE A 549 19.39 -0.04 5.79
N ASN A 550 19.38 -1.11 4.98
CA ASN A 550 18.20 -1.89 4.66
C ASN A 550 18.48 -3.40 4.75
N PRO A 551 18.44 -3.99 5.93
CA PRO A 551 18.66 -5.43 6.10
C PRO A 551 17.64 -6.30 5.36
N SER A 552 16.44 -5.81 5.12
CA SER A 552 15.35 -6.56 4.44
C SER A 552 15.33 -6.38 2.92
N ASP A 553 16.23 -5.61 2.33
CA ASP A 553 16.42 -5.56 0.87
C ASP A 553 17.12 -6.83 0.38
N LEU A 554 16.32 -7.83 0.01
CA LEU A 554 16.82 -9.15 -0.39
C LEU A 554 17.71 -9.08 -1.64
N GLN A 555 17.44 -8.13 -2.55
CA GLN A 555 18.25 -7.95 -3.73
C GLN A 555 19.67 -7.44 -3.38
N SER A 556 19.75 -6.38 -2.57
CA SER A 556 21.05 -5.88 -2.08
C SER A 556 21.80 -6.95 -1.28
N GLN A 557 21.10 -7.75 -0.48
CA GLN A 557 21.67 -8.87 0.26
C GLN A 557 22.20 -9.96 -0.69
N ALA A 558 21.41 -10.34 -1.69
CA ALA A 558 21.83 -11.34 -2.67
C ALA A 558 23.02 -10.85 -3.52
N ASN A 559 23.03 -9.57 -3.89
CA ASN A 559 24.15 -8.95 -4.59
C ASN A 559 25.42 -8.93 -3.72
N LEU A 560 25.28 -8.63 -2.43
CA LEU A 560 26.38 -8.74 -1.44
C LEU A 560 26.92 -10.17 -1.36
N ALA A 561 26.01 -11.16 -1.24
CA ALA A 561 26.40 -12.56 -1.18
C ALA A 561 27.10 -13.02 -2.47
N THR A 562 26.60 -12.56 -3.63
CA THR A 562 27.22 -12.83 -4.94
C THR A 562 28.62 -12.20 -5.03
N ALA A 563 28.78 -10.96 -4.55
CA ALA A 563 30.08 -10.29 -4.52
C ALA A 563 31.07 -11.03 -3.60
N TYR A 564 30.64 -11.52 -2.45
CA TYR A 564 31.46 -12.39 -1.59
C TYR A 564 31.82 -13.71 -2.28
N LEU A 565 30.86 -14.34 -2.95
CA LEU A 565 31.07 -15.59 -3.70
C LEU A 565 32.11 -15.43 -4.79
N GLU A 566 32.04 -14.36 -5.57
CA GLU A 566 33.01 -14.05 -6.63
C GLU A 566 34.43 -13.78 -6.10
N LYS A 567 34.52 -13.27 -4.86
CA LYS A 567 35.80 -13.12 -4.13
C LYS A 567 36.29 -14.41 -3.48
N GLY A 568 35.54 -15.50 -3.53
CA GLY A 568 35.89 -16.75 -2.85
C GLY A 568 35.64 -16.73 -1.33
N LEU A 569 34.93 -15.72 -0.81
CA LEU A 569 34.52 -15.59 0.59
C LEU A 569 33.28 -16.44 0.86
N LEU A 570 33.40 -17.78 0.64
CA LEU A 570 32.27 -18.71 0.64
C LEU A 570 31.47 -18.72 1.95
N GLY A 571 32.15 -18.54 3.08
CA GLY A 571 31.50 -18.52 4.40
C GLY A 571 30.57 -17.31 4.58
N ASP A 572 31.02 -16.14 4.13
CA ASP A 572 30.24 -14.90 4.21
C ASP A 572 29.08 -14.93 3.22
N ALA A 573 29.32 -15.39 1.99
CA ALA A 573 28.26 -15.59 0.97
C ALA A 573 27.17 -16.53 1.48
N GLU A 574 27.55 -17.70 2.04
CA GLU A 574 26.60 -18.67 2.59
C GLU A 574 25.77 -18.09 3.74
N ARG A 575 26.42 -17.34 4.65
CA ARG A 575 25.76 -16.69 5.78
C ARG A 575 24.69 -15.71 5.29
N VAL A 576 25.02 -14.90 4.30
CA VAL A 576 24.07 -13.91 3.76
C VAL A 576 22.93 -14.59 3.00
N TYR A 577 23.20 -15.59 2.12
CA TYR A 577 22.12 -16.33 1.45
C TYR A 577 21.20 -17.06 2.43
N LYS A 578 21.72 -17.70 3.47
CA LYS A 578 20.90 -18.36 4.50
C LYS A 578 20.06 -17.35 5.27
N TRP A 579 20.63 -16.18 5.56
CA TRP A 579 19.89 -15.09 6.18
C TRP A 579 18.76 -14.60 5.26
N THR A 580 19.02 -14.40 3.97
CA THR A 580 18.01 -14.06 2.96
C THR A 580 16.85 -15.08 2.98
N LEU A 581 17.17 -16.39 3.00
CA LEU A 581 16.18 -17.46 3.06
C LEU A 581 15.45 -17.54 4.41
N SER A 582 15.99 -17.01 5.49
CA SER A 582 15.27 -16.91 6.76
C SER A 582 14.17 -15.85 6.73
N ILE A 583 14.30 -14.88 5.82
CA ILE A 583 13.30 -13.83 5.61
C ILE A 583 12.29 -14.28 4.54
N ASP A 584 12.78 -14.72 3.39
CA ASP A 584 11.96 -15.29 2.31
C ASP A 584 12.45 -16.70 1.92
N PRO A 585 11.80 -17.75 2.43
CA PRO A 585 12.10 -19.14 2.04
C PRO A 585 11.85 -19.44 0.56
N GLY A 586 11.18 -18.54 -0.18
CA GLY A 586 10.89 -18.66 -1.61
C GLY A 586 11.91 -18.00 -2.53
N TYR A 587 12.94 -17.33 -2.01
CA TYR A 587 13.87 -16.53 -2.80
C TYR A 587 14.82 -17.40 -3.65
N GLY A 588 14.47 -17.64 -4.92
CA GLY A 588 15.16 -18.56 -5.85
C GLY A 588 16.63 -18.23 -6.05
N THR A 589 16.99 -16.94 -6.17
CA THR A 589 18.39 -16.47 -6.34
C THR A 589 19.31 -16.93 -5.20
N ALA A 590 18.82 -16.96 -3.96
CA ALA A 590 19.62 -17.42 -2.83
C ALA A 590 19.88 -18.94 -2.89
N TYR A 591 18.92 -19.73 -3.34
CA TYR A 591 19.15 -21.16 -3.60
C TYR A 591 20.15 -21.38 -4.73
N ASN A 592 20.06 -20.60 -5.82
CA ASN A 592 21.05 -20.65 -6.89
C ASN A 592 22.47 -20.36 -6.36
N GLY A 593 22.63 -19.31 -5.58
CA GLY A 593 23.91 -18.96 -4.95
C GLY A 593 24.45 -20.06 -4.02
N LEU A 594 23.59 -20.67 -3.18
CA LEU A 594 23.98 -21.83 -2.34
C LEU A 594 24.36 -23.04 -3.17
N GLY A 595 23.72 -23.25 -4.33
CA GLY A 595 24.09 -24.27 -5.30
C GLY A 595 25.50 -24.06 -5.85
N VAL A 596 25.84 -22.82 -6.22
CA VAL A 596 27.21 -22.46 -6.68
C VAL A 596 28.25 -22.70 -5.58
N ILE A 597 27.95 -22.34 -4.31
CA ILE A 597 28.84 -22.61 -3.17
C ILE A 597 29.05 -24.12 -3.01
N ALA A 598 28.02 -24.93 -3.14
CA ALA A 598 28.11 -26.38 -3.05
C ALA A 598 28.99 -26.96 -4.17
N ILE A 599 28.92 -26.42 -5.41
CA ILE A 599 29.82 -26.80 -6.51
C ILE A 599 31.28 -26.49 -6.16
N GLN A 600 31.57 -25.30 -5.63
CA GLN A 600 32.92 -24.93 -5.24
C GLN A 600 33.48 -25.81 -4.12
N ARG A 601 32.60 -26.36 -3.27
CA ARG A 601 32.93 -27.36 -2.23
C ARG A 601 32.98 -28.80 -2.76
N ARG A 602 32.75 -29.02 -4.05
CA ARG A 602 32.69 -30.33 -4.70
C ARG A 602 31.53 -31.24 -4.22
N ASP A 603 30.46 -30.65 -3.72
CA ASP A 603 29.24 -31.32 -3.30
C ASP A 603 28.15 -31.19 -4.38
N THR A 604 28.34 -31.96 -5.46
CA THR A 604 27.42 -31.96 -6.63
C THR A 604 26.00 -32.39 -6.28
N PRO A 605 25.75 -33.41 -5.40
CA PRO A 605 24.39 -33.78 -5.02
C PRO A 605 23.61 -32.65 -4.36
N THR A 606 24.23 -31.97 -3.37
CA THR A 606 23.62 -30.82 -2.70
C THR A 606 23.40 -29.65 -3.66
N ALA A 607 24.36 -29.37 -4.54
CA ALA A 607 24.25 -28.33 -5.57
C ALA A 607 23.03 -28.55 -6.47
N ARG A 608 22.84 -29.80 -6.96
CA ARG A 608 21.68 -30.15 -7.78
C ARG A 608 20.36 -29.83 -7.05
N GLY A 609 20.23 -30.27 -5.79
CA GLY A 609 19.02 -30.02 -5.01
C GLY A 609 18.70 -28.54 -4.84
N TYR A 610 19.74 -27.73 -4.66
CA TYR A 610 19.57 -26.27 -4.59
C TYR A 610 19.16 -25.66 -5.92
N PHE A 611 19.75 -26.05 -7.05
CA PHE A 611 19.36 -25.54 -8.36
C PHE A 611 17.98 -25.99 -8.78
N GLU A 612 17.59 -27.27 -8.54
CA GLU A 612 16.23 -27.76 -8.76
C GLU A 612 15.21 -26.91 -7.98
N LYS A 613 15.53 -26.57 -6.73
CA LYS A 613 14.68 -25.72 -5.90
C LYS A 613 14.63 -24.29 -6.40
N ALA A 614 15.75 -23.73 -6.88
CA ALA A 614 15.79 -22.40 -7.47
C ALA A 614 14.88 -22.29 -8.70
N VAL A 615 14.96 -23.24 -9.63
CA VAL A 615 14.10 -23.31 -10.84
C VAL A 615 12.62 -23.49 -10.47
N GLN A 616 12.32 -24.29 -9.43
CA GLN A 616 10.95 -24.48 -8.96
C GLN A 616 10.33 -23.21 -8.39
N LEU A 617 11.12 -22.45 -7.61
CA LEU A 617 10.66 -21.25 -6.91
C LEU A 617 10.63 -20.01 -7.80
N ASP A 618 11.62 -19.91 -8.68
CA ASP A 618 11.75 -18.82 -9.66
C ASP A 618 11.97 -19.41 -11.08
N PRO A 619 10.90 -19.73 -11.78
CA PRO A 619 10.98 -20.27 -13.15
C PRO A 619 11.59 -19.32 -14.17
N GLU A 620 11.74 -18.02 -13.88
CA GLU A 620 12.35 -17.02 -14.77
C GLU A 620 13.86 -16.85 -14.53
N LEU A 621 14.43 -17.48 -13.51
CA LEU A 621 15.86 -17.36 -13.17
C LEU A 621 16.74 -18.17 -14.13
N ALA A 622 17.17 -17.52 -15.21
CA ALA A 622 17.99 -18.16 -16.27
C ALA A 622 19.27 -18.81 -15.71
N ASP A 623 19.96 -18.17 -14.77
CA ASP A 623 21.18 -18.72 -14.15
C ASP A 623 20.97 -20.08 -13.50
N ALA A 624 19.80 -20.31 -12.90
CA ALA A 624 19.49 -21.59 -12.28
C ALA A 624 19.33 -22.70 -13.32
N ASP A 625 18.67 -22.42 -14.45
CA ASP A 625 18.58 -23.37 -15.57
C ASP A 625 19.96 -23.70 -16.16
N LEU A 626 20.79 -22.68 -16.35
CA LEU A 626 22.16 -22.88 -16.86
C LEU A 626 22.96 -23.80 -15.92
N ASN A 627 22.98 -23.49 -14.64
CA ASN A 627 23.71 -24.25 -13.64
C ASN A 627 23.20 -25.70 -13.53
N LEU A 628 21.87 -25.88 -13.54
CA LEU A 628 21.24 -27.21 -13.50
C LEU A 628 21.54 -28.01 -14.77
N GLY A 629 21.52 -27.37 -15.95
CA GLY A 629 21.88 -27.98 -17.21
C GLY A 629 23.32 -28.49 -17.23
N LEU A 630 24.25 -27.72 -16.70
CA LEU A 630 25.66 -28.13 -16.55
C LEU A 630 25.79 -29.35 -15.60
N ILE A 631 25.06 -29.37 -14.49
CA ILE A 631 25.05 -30.50 -13.55
C ILE A 631 24.52 -31.78 -14.22
N TYR A 632 23.41 -31.71 -14.96
CA TYR A 632 22.87 -32.87 -15.67
C TYR A 632 23.80 -33.34 -16.79
N LYS A 633 24.46 -32.42 -17.51
CA LYS A 633 25.47 -32.80 -18.50
C LYS A 633 26.61 -33.57 -17.84
N MET A 634 27.15 -33.07 -16.72
CA MET A 634 28.22 -33.76 -15.97
C MET A 634 27.79 -35.15 -15.46
N ALA A 635 26.53 -35.30 -15.13
CA ALA A 635 25.95 -36.58 -14.71
C ALA A 635 25.62 -37.53 -15.87
N GLY A 636 25.82 -37.14 -17.14
CA GLY A 636 25.51 -37.90 -18.32
C GLY A 636 24.02 -37.91 -18.70
N ASP A 637 23.17 -37.16 -18.00
CA ASP A 637 21.72 -37.04 -18.30
C ASP A 637 21.51 -35.98 -19.39
N ARG A 638 21.76 -36.40 -20.63
CA ARG A 638 21.67 -35.49 -21.79
C ARG A 638 20.29 -34.92 -22.02
N ALA A 639 19.22 -35.70 -21.70
CA ALA A 639 17.86 -35.28 -21.93
C ALA A 639 17.49 -34.09 -21.05
N ARG A 640 17.72 -34.20 -19.73
CA ARG A 640 17.46 -33.09 -18.77
C ARG A 640 18.41 -31.91 -18.99
N ALA A 641 19.67 -32.13 -19.33
CA ALA A 641 20.62 -31.08 -19.69
C ALA A 641 20.10 -30.23 -20.86
N ARG A 642 19.56 -30.90 -21.90
CA ARG A 642 18.97 -30.23 -23.07
C ARG A 642 17.79 -29.35 -22.68
N GLU A 643 16.85 -29.88 -21.89
CA GLU A 643 15.67 -29.13 -21.41
C GLU A 643 16.09 -27.84 -20.67
N CYS A 644 17.05 -27.95 -19.75
CA CYS A 644 17.57 -26.79 -19.01
C CYS A 644 18.26 -25.76 -19.91
N PHE A 645 19.11 -26.20 -20.87
CA PHE A 645 19.76 -25.27 -21.81
C PHE A 645 18.75 -24.57 -22.73
N GLN A 646 17.69 -25.26 -23.14
CA GLN A 646 16.58 -24.66 -23.90
C GLN A 646 15.85 -23.62 -23.06
N ALA A 647 15.53 -23.94 -21.80
CA ALA A 647 14.90 -23.01 -20.86
C ALA A 647 15.76 -21.77 -20.65
N PHE A 648 17.06 -21.93 -20.40
CA PHE A 648 17.99 -20.80 -20.33
C PHE A 648 17.94 -19.92 -21.59
N LEU A 649 18.07 -20.51 -22.79
CA LEU A 649 18.09 -19.77 -24.04
C LEU A 649 16.78 -19.05 -24.35
N ALA A 650 15.64 -19.54 -23.81
CA ALA A 650 14.36 -18.86 -23.94
C ALA A 650 14.23 -17.61 -23.06
N LYS A 651 14.98 -17.56 -21.97
CA LYS A 651 14.93 -16.48 -20.94
C LYS A 651 16.11 -15.50 -21.05
N ALA A 652 17.28 -15.98 -21.52
CA ALA A 652 18.52 -15.22 -21.52
C ALA A 652 18.47 -14.01 -22.48
N SER A 653 18.60 -12.80 -21.95
CA SER A 653 18.73 -11.60 -22.75
C SER A 653 20.14 -11.46 -23.35
N PRO A 654 20.28 -10.98 -24.59
CA PRO A 654 21.59 -10.73 -25.20
C PRO A 654 22.45 -9.71 -24.45
N GLU A 655 21.79 -8.77 -23.76
CA GLU A 655 22.48 -7.71 -23.00
C GLU A 655 23.18 -8.28 -21.76
N GLN A 656 22.55 -9.21 -21.06
CA GLN A 656 23.07 -9.83 -19.85
C GLN A 656 23.96 -11.05 -20.15
N TYR A 657 23.57 -11.90 -21.11
CA TYR A 657 24.17 -13.20 -21.35
C TYR A 657 24.85 -13.32 -22.71
N GLY A 658 25.14 -12.20 -23.41
CA GLY A 658 25.65 -12.19 -24.76
C GLY A 658 26.91 -13.04 -24.97
N GLN A 659 27.82 -13.13 -23.98
CA GLN A 659 29.00 -13.98 -24.03
C GLN A 659 28.69 -15.45 -23.68
N VAL A 660 27.65 -15.75 -22.96
CA VAL A 660 27.29 -17.08 -22.47
C VAL A 660 26.39 -17.81 -23.49
N ILE A 661 25.46 -17.09 -24.14
CA ILE A 661 24.52 -17.64 -25.12
C ILE A 661 25.20 -18.50 -26.20
N PRO A 662 26.32 -18.08 -26.87
CA PRO A 662 27.02 -18.89 -27.87
C PRO A 662 27.57 -20.21 -27.28
N GLN A 663 28.05 -20.18 -26.04
CA GLN A 663 28.56 -21.35 -25.35
C GLN A 663 27.44 -22.33 -25.04
N VAL A 664 26.32 -21.86 -24.52
CA VAL A 664 25.17 -22.72 -24.22
C VAL A 664 24.53 -23.33 -25.47
N ARG A 665 24.53 -22.61 -26.59
CA ARG A 665 24.13 -23.17 -27.90
C ARG A 665 25.04 -24.31 -28.34
N LYS A 666 26.34 -24.21 -28.11
CA LYS A 666 27.30 -25.29 -28.37
C LYS A 666 27.03 -26.48 -27.45
N GLU A 667 26.86 -26.23 -26.14
CA GLU A 667 26.49 -27.26 -25.17
C GLU A 667 25.21 -28.00 -25.56
N LEU A 668 24.19 -27.26 -26.02
CA LEU A 668 22.94 -27.84 -26.50
C LEU A 668 23.12 -28.76 -27.70
N MET A 669 24.02 -28.42 -28.65
CA MET A 669 24.34 -29.29 -29.79
C MET A 669 25.06 -30.57 -29.34
N GLU A 670 25.91 -30.51 -28.33
CA GLU A 670 26.63 -31.69 -27.79
C GLU A 670 25.70 -32.63 -27.00
N THR A 671 24.51 -32.17 -26.59
CA THR A 671 23.48 -32.97 -25.93
C THR A 671 22.49 -33.62 -26.91
N GLN A 672 22.61 -33.36 -28.23
CA GLN A 672 21.87 -34.06 -29.27
C GLN A 672 22.42 -35.48 -29.46
#